data_a885b921c38c2fdae9bf862264bb2b74
#
_entry.id   a885b921c38c2fdae9bf862264bb2b74
#
_cell.length_a   1.000
_cell.length_b   1.000
_cell.length_c   1.000
_cell.angle_alpha   90.00
_cell.angle_beta   90.00
_cell.angle_gamma   90.00
#
_symmetry.space_group_name_H-M   'P 1'
#
loop_
_entity.id
_entity.type
_entity.pdbx_description
1 polymer ?
#
loop_
_entity_poly.entity_id
_entity_poly.type
_entity_poly.pdbx_seq_one_letter_code
_entity_poly.pdbx_strand_id
1 'polypeptide(L)'
;MSDVSDTKPERSRAAKWTRRGFVGAAVLAGGGLLIGVGVRPGNPIDKLKPIVADGLGEELVNSWVKIGTDNVVTAIVPHCEMGQGVHSVLAQMLADELDADWNLVKVMQAPTDGNYVVNDTARMFVAPFTMNAADWLEPTWDGLFTQIARLADVMITGGSSSIRTTGQYQMRIAGAAARKMLVGAAADAWGVPASEIMTRSSMLYHEASGHSAPYAEFAGAAAEQPMDHSPRLKDASEYRLMGKSIARTDIPSKVNGTAKFGIDEAPEGLDLAYAAVRRSPAPGTSTTVINTNQTKAIPGVLQILNMGNFVTVVAESYWHAQQALNTIEVEWSVSESPIRSTEDQFAAFAAVLDAAGDEGGEQAAGKGDFAGAHATAAKTLEAEYRVPYLAHAPMEPINCTAWYRDGTCDIWTSTQVPLMARSEVAQSIGLSKDDITIHHPMLGGAFGRRLTSEYVAMAARVAKATGYPVKMIWSREEDTQKAMYRPADLSRFRGGLDGSGKLVSYDNVFTQRHDPAQACVPAFYDIPNTSVRVAKAPLHLPFAAWRSVDHSQHGFFIESFIDEAAHAAGADPLAYRLAMLGNAPRHRAVLEKVAALSGWGEPTGAGVAKGVAIVESFGTIVAEVAEVDMSSGQPRMNRVWAVCDAGYVMNPDGFKNQIEGGIVFALTAALHGELDLVDGAVKQSNFHDYRMLRMNECPDIEVAIINSGDVPIGGAGEPGVPPAAPALTNAIFAATGQRIRQLPIAKQFA
;
A
#
# COMPACT_ATOMS: atom_id res chain seq x y z
N MET A 1 -33.46 -21.64 49.33
CA MET A 1 -33.89 -22.56 48.28
C MET A 1 -34.38 -21.73 47.12
N SER A 2 -33.56 -21.55 46.12
CA SER A 2 -33.83 -21.43 44.69
C SER A 2 -32.51 -21.00 44.04
N ASP A 3 -32.00 -21.92 43.22
CA ASP A 3 -30.81 -21.80 42.41
C ASP A 3 -30.89 -20.59 41.48
N VAL A 4 -29.83 -19.78 41.48
CA VAL A 4 -29.54 -18.85 40.39
C VAL A 4 -28.39 -19.43 39.62
N SER A 5 -28.66 -19.99 38.45
CA SER A 5 -27.72 -20.54 37.52
C SER A 5 -26.87 -19.44 36.91
N ASP A 6 -25.58 -19.61 37.09
CA ASP A 6 -24.48 -18.82 36.52
C ASP A 6 -24.39 -19.09 34.98
N THR A 7 -24.98 -18.22 34.17
CA THR A 7 -24.80 -18.26 32.73
C THR A 7 -23.62 -17.35 32.32
N LYS A 8 -22.46 -17.97 32.13
CA LYS A 8 -21.31 -17.32 31.43
C LYS A 8 -21.77 -16.88 30.04
N PRO A 9 -21.43 -15.64 29.59
CA PRO A 9 -21.73 -15.24 28.24
C PRO A 9 -20.89 -16.04 27.25
N GLU A 10 -21.52 -16.72 26.32
CA GLU A 10 -20.90 -17.37 25.18
C GLU A 10 -20.12 -16.31 24.37
N ARG A 11 -18.81 -16.47 24.34
CA ARG A 11 -17.96 -15.70 23.42
C ARG A 11 -18.34 -16.06 21.98
N SER A 12 -18.83 -15.07 21.25
CA SER A 12 -19.23 -15.21 19.86
C SER A 12 -18.12 -15.87 19.01
N ARG A 13 -18.48 -16.91 18.27
CA ARG A 13 -17.59 -17.65 17.35
C ARG A 13 -17.12 -16.85 16.12
N ALA A 14 -17.40 -15.56 16.05
CA ALA A 14 -17.09 -14.70 14.91
C ALA A 14 -15.61 -14.24 14.80
N ALA A 15 -14.77 -14.49 15.81
CA ALA A 15 -13.42 -13.91 15.89
C ALA A 15 -12.26 -14.85 15.51
N LYS A 16 -12.51 -15.95 14.81
CA LYS A 16 -11.44 -16.88 14.36
C LYS A 16 -11.56 -17.29 12.88
N TRP A 17 -11.87 -16.37 12.01
CA TRP A 17 -11.57 -16.55 10.60
C TRP A 17 -10.11 -16.15 10.36
N THR A 18 -9.20 -17.07 10.69
CA THR A 18 -7.82 -16.93 10.26
C THR A 18 -7.77 -17.07 8.74
N ARG A 19 -6.83 -16.42 8.09
CA ARG A 19 -6.53 -16.45 6.65
C ARG A 19 -6.56 -17.88 6.06
N ARG A 20 -6.12 -18.90 6.82
CA ARG A 20 -6.24 -20.32 6.45
C ARG A 20 -7.69 -20.80 6.33
N GLY A 21 -8.59 -20.29 7.17
CA GLY A 21 -10.03 -20.57 7.07
C GLY A 21 -10.64 -19.95 5.82
N PHE A 22 -10.21 -18.76 5.46
CA PHE A 22 -10.67 -18.06 4.25
C PHE A 22 -10.20 -18.75 2.97
N VAL A 23 -8.91 -19.13 2.89
CA VAL A 23 -8.34 -19.88 1.77
C VAL A 23 -8.93 -21.29 1.70
N GLY A 24 -9.08 -21.99 2.83
CA GLY A 24 -9.71 -23.31 2.89
C GLY A 24 -11.19 -23.28 2.49
N ALA A 25 -11.95 -22.27 2.92
CA ALA A 25 -13.34 -22.09 2.54
C ALA A 25 -13.51 -21.72 1.06
N ALA A 26 -12.61 -20.91 0.50
CA ALA A 26 -12.60 -20.55 -0.92
C ALA A 26 -12.26 -21.78 -1.81
N VAL A 27 -11.31 -22.62 -1.40
CA VAL A 27 -10.94 -23.85 -2.11
C VAL A 27 -12.03 -24.94 -1.99
N LEU A 28 -12.65 -25.08 -0.83
CA LEU A 28 -13.75 -26.05 -0.61
C LEU A 28 -15.06 -25.56 -1.23
N ALA A 29 -15.35 -24.26 -1.21
CA ALA A 29 -16.49 -23.67 -1.92
C ALA A 29 -16.30 -23.69 -3.44
N GLY A 30 -15.07 -23.50 -3.95
CA GLY A 30 -14.73 -23.58 -5.37
C GLY A 30 -15.00 -24.94 -5.98
N GLY A 31 -14.74 -26.03 -5.25
CA GLY A 31 -15.03 -27.39 -5.70
C GLY A 31 -16.53 -27.73 -5.77
N GLY A 32 -17.37 -27.07 -4.98
CA GLY A 32 -18.83 -27.25 -4.95
C GLY A 32 -19.64 -26.23 -5.77
N LEU A 33 -19.06 -25.05 -6.06
CA LEU A 33 -19.72 -23.95 -6.77
C LEU A 33 -19.54 -23.98 -8.30
N LEU A 34 -18.65 -24.80 -8.83
CA LEU A 34 -18.44 -24.95 -10.27
C LEU A 34 -19.68 -25.49 -11.04
N ILE A 35 -20.73 -25.92 -10.35
CA ILE A 35 -21.94 -26.50 -10.97
C ILE A 35 -23.14 -25.51 -10.96
N GLY A 36 -23.05 -24.35 -10.28
CA GLY A 36 -24.26 -23.54 -10.00
C GLY A 36 -24.28 -22.07 -10.40
N VAL A 37 -23.20 -21.49 -10.91
CA VAL A 37 -23.17 -20.02 -11.15
C VAL A 37 -23.17 -19.71 -12.66
N GLY A 38 -24.27 -20.00 -13.28
CA GLY A 38 -24.67 -19.39 -14.57
C GLY A 38 -25.45 -18.07 -14.37
N VAL A 39 -25.27 -17.36 -13.26
CA VAL A 39 -25.89 -16.04 -13.08
C VAL A 39 -24.92 -14.99 -13.56
N ARG A 40 -25.07 -14.57 -14.83
CA ARG A 40 -24.51 -13.30 -15.29
C ARG A 40 -25.06 -12.20 -14.36
N PRO A 41 -24.22 -11.39 -13.69
CA PRO A 41 -24.70 -10.19 -13.04
C PRO A 41 -25.42 -9.37 -14.11
N GLY A 42 -26.63 -8.88 -13.84
CA GLY A 42 -27.30 -7.93 -14.72
C GLY A 42 -26.36 -6.74 -14.97
N ASN A 43 -26.46 -6.10 -16.12
CA ASN A 43 -25.63 -4.95 -16.45
C ASN A 43 -25.77 -3.90 -15.32
N PRO A 44 -24.72 -3.55 -14.58
CA PRO A 44 -24.83 -2.63 -13.44
C PRO A 44 -25.08 -1.18 -13.86
N ILE A 45 -25.06 -0.86 -15.16
CA ILE A 45 -25.17 0.50 -15.68
C ILE A 45 -26.43 1.20 -15.16
N ASP A 46 -27.59 0.55 -15.17
CA ASP A 46 -28.86 1.16 -14.71
C ASP A 46 -28.80 1.57 -13.23
N LYS A 47 -28.06 0.84 -12.41
CA LYS A 47 -27.86 1.16 -10.98
C LYS A 47 -26.79 2.22 -10.75
N LEU A 48 -25.76 2.25 -11.59
CA LEU A 48 -24.63 3.16 -11.45
C LEU A 48 -24.89 4.51 -12.11
N LYS A 49 -25.63 4.55 -13.23
CA LYS A 49 -25.92 5.79 -13.96
C LYS A 49 -26.46 6.92 -13.08
N PRO A 50 -27.43 6.70 -12.17
CA PRO A 50 -27.89 7.76 -11.27
C PRO A 50 -26.85 8.26 -10.27
N ILE A 51 -25.80 7.48 -10.02
CA ILE A 51 -24.76 7.79 -9.01
C ILE A 51 -23.57 8.51 -9.67
N VAL A 52 -23.21 8.13 -10.89
CA VAL A 52 -21.96 8.59 -11.52
C VAL A 52 -22.17 9.48 -12.74
N ALA A 53 -23.38 9.50 -13.32
CA ALA A 53 -23.79 10.38 -14.43
C ALA A 53 -25.01 11.18 -13.97
N ASP A 54 -24.80 12.33 -13.37
CA ASP A 54 -25.76 13.09 -12.57
C ASP A 54 -26.78 13.91 -13.38
N GLY A 55 -27.06 13.53 -14.60
CA GLY A 55 -28.05 14.17 -15.48
C GLY A 55 -27.58 15.41 -16.23
N LEU A 56 -26.29 15.75 -16.17
CA LEU A 56 -25.68 16.86 -16.93
C LEU A 56 -25.38 16.52 -18.39
N GLY A 57 -26.14 15.59 -19.01
CA GLY A 57 -25.90 15.14 -20.36
C GLY A 57 -24.72 14.21 -20.53
N GLU A 58 -24.36 13.52 -19.47
CA GLU A 58 -23.32 12.48 -19.46
C GLU A 58 -23.95 11.10 -19.68
N GLU A 59 -23.32 10.27 -20.51
CA GLU A 59 -23.72 8.88 -20.74
C GLU A 59 -22.68 7.92 -20.19
N LEU A 60 -23.13 6.96 -19.35
CA LEU A 60 -22.31 5.89 -18.84
C LEU A 60 -22.19 4.78 -19.89
N VAL A 61 -21.10 4.75 -20.64
CA VAL A 61 -20.86 3.77 -21.71
C VAL A 61 -20.61 2.37 -21.12
N ASN A 62 -19.82 2.30 -20.03
CA ASN A 62 -19.69 1.11 -19.18
C ASN A 62 -19.38 1.56 -17.75
N SER A 63 -19.26 0.63 -16.80
CA SER A 63 -19.03 0.94 -15.36
C SER A 63 -17.81 1.84 -15.09
N TRP A 64 -16.87 1.95 -16.02
CA TRP A 64 -15.59 2.65 -15.86
C TRP A 64 -15.44 3.90 -16.72
N VAL A 65 -16.38 4.15 -17.66
CA VAL A 65 -16.28 5.22 -18.66
C VAL A 65 -17.61 5.92 -18.80
N LYS A 66 -17.64 7.23 -18.60
CA LYS A 66 -18.72 8.11 -19.00
C LYS A 66 -18.22 9.15 -19.99
N ILE A 67 -19.10 9.58 -20.90
CA ILE A 67 -18.80 10.58 -21.93
C ILE A 67 -19.87 11.66 -21.88
N GLY A 68 -19.42 12.92 -21.77
CA GLY A 68 -20.28 14.09 -21.75
C GLY A 68 -20.62 14.60 -23.17
N THR A 69 -21.67 15.42 -23.27
CA THR A 69 -22.04 16.09 -24.54
C THR A 69 -20.95 17.04 -25.05
N ASP A 70 -20.01 17.43 -24.19
CA ASP A 70 -18.80 18.21 -24.52
C ASP A 70 -17.64 17.34 -25.02
N ASN A 71 -17.88 16.05 -25.24
CA ASN A 71 -16.91 15.04 -25.65
C ASN A 71 -15.84 14.74 -24.58
N VAL A 72 -16.04 15.19 -23.33
CA VAL A 72 -15.15 14.85 -22.22
C VAL A 72 -15.33 13.38 -21.83
N VAL A 73 -14.24 12.65 -21.82
CA VAL A 73 -14.16 11.25 -21.37
C VAL A 73 -13.75 11.22 -19.92
N THR A 74 -14.60 10.74 -19.04
CA THR A 74 -14.27 10.60 -17.62
C THR A 74 -14.00 9.14 -17.28
N ALA A 75 -12.79 8.87 -16.84
CA ALA A 75 -12.40 7.57 -16.28
C ALA A 75 -12.84 7.49 -14.79
N ILE A 76 -13.58 6.43 -14.44
CA ILE A 76 -14.04 6.16 -13.08
C ILE A 76 -13.04 5.20 -12.45
N VAL A 77 -12.31 5.65 -11.42
CA VAL A 77 -11.15 4.94 -10.84
C VAL A 77 -11.46 4.45 -9.42
N PRO A 78 -11.34 3.14 -9.13
CA PRO A 78 -11.67 2.56 -7.81
C PRO A 78 -10.57 2.73 -6.75
N HIS A 79 -9.46 3.36 -7.10
CA HIS A 79 -8.32 3.57 -6.21
C HIS A 79 -8.26 5.02 -5.72
N CYS A 80 -7.95 5.22 -4.44
CA CYS A 80 -7.76 6.55 -3.89
C CYS A 80 -6.43 7.17 -4.32
N GLU A 81 -6.45 8.47 -4.65
CA GLU A 81 -5.25 9.26 -4.92
C GLU A 81 -4.66 9.78 -3.60
N MET A 82 -3.46 9.35 -3.28
CA MET A 82 -2.75 9.71 -2.04
C MET A 82 -1.34 10.28 -2.32
N GLY A 83 -1.13 10.78 -3.54
CA GLY A 83 0.14 11.35 -4.00
C GLY A 83 0.90 10.47 -5.01
N GLN A 84 0.49 9.21 -5.18
CA GLN A 84 1.18 8.25 -6.05
C GLN A 84 0.86 8.40 -7.55
N GLY A 85 -0.16 9.20 -7.93
CA GLY A 85 -0.52 9.44 -9.33
C GLY A 85 -1.42 8.37 -9.95
N VAL A 86 -2.09 7.55 -9.13
CA VAL A 86 -2.93 6.44 -9.59
C VAL A 86 -4.08 6.89 -10.49
N HIS A 87 -4.71 8.02 -10.18
CA HIS A 87 -5.79 8.58 -10.99
C HIS A 87 -5.31 8.87 -12.42
N SER A 88 -4.16 9.51 -12.56
CA SER A 88 -3.60 9.86 -13.87
C SER A 88 -3.18 8.63 -14.67
N VAL A 89 -2.47 7.68 -14.05
CA VAL A 89 -1.93 6.52 -14.79
C VAL A 89 -3.02 5.53 -15.19
N LEU A 90 -4.04 5.31 -14.34
CA LEU A 90 -5.16 4.44 -14.70
C LEU A 90 -6.03 5.04 -15.79
N ALA A 91 -6.28 6.36 -15.73
CA ALA A 91 -6.94 7.09 -16.80
C ALA A 91 -6.13 7.07 -18.11
N GLN A 92 -4.79 7.17 -18.04
CA GLN A 92 -3.88 7.05 -19.19
C GLN A 92 -4.01 5.70 -19.87
N MET A 93 -4.07 4.61 -19.09
CA MET A 93 -4.23 3.24 -19.60
C MET A 93 -5.58 3.02 -20.27
N LEU A 94 -6.67 3.53 -19.68
CA LEU A 94 -8.01 3.49 -20.25
C LEU A 94 -8.10 4.34 -21.53
N ALA A 95 -7.61 5.57 -21.48
CA ALA A 95 -7.66 6.52 -22.58
C ALA A 95 -6.86 6.07 -23.80
N ASP A 96 -5.73 5.40 -23.60
CA ASP A 96 -4.97 4.82 -24.69
C ASP A 96 -5.75 3.74 -25.43
N GLU A 97 -6.34 2.79 -24.71
CA GLU A 97 -7.16 1.73 -25.30
C GLU A 97 -8.43 2.28 -25.99
N LEU A 98 -8.98 3.37 -25.46
CA LEU A 98 -10.17 4.05 -26.04
C LEU A 98 -9.83 4.95 -27.24
N ASP A 99 -8.56 5.23 -27.54
CA ASP A 99 -8.12 6.27 -28.49
C ASP A 99 -8.63 7.68 -28.13
N ALA A 100 -8.76 7.99 -26.84
CA ALA A 100 -9.25 9.29 -26.39
C ALA A 100 -8.21 10.41 -26.59
N ASP A 101 -8.69 11.64 -26.76
CA ASP A 101 -7.87 12.84 -26.66
C ASP A 101 -7.56 13.12 -25.18
N TRP A 102 -6.30 13.08 -24.80
CA TRP A 102 -5.89 13.28 -23.41
C TRP A 102 -6.34 14.63 -22.83
N ASN A 103 -6.45 15.66 -23.66
CA ASN A 103 -6.91 16.97 -23.21
C ASN A 103 -8.41 16.97 -22.81
N LEU A 104 -9.17 15.98 -23.26
CA LEU A 104 -10.58 15.78 -22.93
C LEU A 104 -10.77 14.68 -21.87
N VAL A 105 -9.68 14.15 -21.28
CA VAL A 105 -9.79 13.12 -20.24
C VAL A 105 -9.86 13.75 -18.85
N LYS A 106 -10.87 13.34 -18.10
CA LYS A 106 -11.03 13.62 -16.67
C LYS A 106 -11.03 12.33 -15.85
N VAL A 107 -10.84 12.48 -14.56
CA VAL A 107 -10.87 11.37 -13.61
C VAL A 107 -11.91 11.65 -12.54
N MET A 108 -12.66 10.62 -12.19
CA MET A 108 -13.59 10.59 -11.08
C MET A 108 -13.23 9.43 -10.16
N GLN A 109 -13.18 9.69 -8.85
CA GLN A 109 -13.10 8.61 -7.85
C GLN A 109 -14.39 7.78 -7.92
N ALA A 110 -14.26 6.46 -8.01
CA ALA A 110 -15.41 5.57 -7.99
C ALA A 110 -16.14 5.67 -6.63
N PRO A 111 -17.48 5.64 -6.63
CA PRO A 111 -18.25 5.59 -5.39
C PRO A 111 -17.96 4.30 -4.62
N THR A 112 -18.25 4.31 -3.31
CA THR A 112 -18.13 3.12 -2.44
C THR A 112 -19.25 2.13 -2.74
N ASP A 113 -19.11 1.41 -3.85
CA ASP A 113 -20.10 0.43 -4.32
C ASP A 113 -19.45 -0.90 -4.70
N GLY A 114 -20.15 -2.01 -4.45
CA GLY A 114 -19.67 -3.36 -4.75
C GLY A 114 -19.45 -3.66 -6.24
N ASN A 115 -19.83 -2.77 -7.16
CA ASN A 115 -19.52 -2.87 -8.58
C ASN A 115 -18.10 -2.40 -8.92
N TYR A 116 -17.44 -1.70 -7.98
CA TYR A 116 -16.06 -1.20 -8.11
C TYR A 116 -15.04 -1.98 -7.28
N VAL A 117 -15.37 -3.22 -6.92
CA VAL A 117 -14.41 -4.13 -6.26
C VAL A 117 -13.22 -4.43 -7.17
N VAL A 118 -12.05 -4.58 -6.58
CA VAL A 118 -10.81 -4.89 -7.30
C VAL A 118 -10.57 -6.40 -7.24
N ASN A 119 -11.32 -7.16 -8.04
CA ASN A 119 -11.33 -8.62 -8.08
C ASN A 119 -9.96 -9.21 -8.43
N ASP A 120 -9.23 -8.62 -9.38
CA ASP A 120 -7.90 -9.11 -9.75
C ASP A 120 -6.88 -8.92 -8.63
N THR A 121 -7.02 -7.87 -7.81
CA THR A 121 -6.23 -7.72 -6.60
C THR A 121 -6.54 -8.83 -5.60
N ALA A 122 -7.81 -9.15 -5.38
CA ALA A 122 -8.21 -10.28 -4.54
C ALA A 122 -7.67 -11.60 -5.09
N ARG A 123 -7.78 -11.82 -6.40
CA ARG A 123 -7.28 -13.00 -7.12
C ARG A 123 -5.77 -13.16 -6.95
N MET A 124 -4.99 -12.11 -7.16
CA MET A 124 -3.54 -12.12 -7.01
C MET A 124 -3.09 -12.48 -5.58
N PHE A 125 -3.80 -12.01 -4.55
CA PHE A 125 -3.45 -12.31 -3.16
C PHE A 125 -3.92 -13.70 -2.71
N VAL A 126 -5.04 -14.20 -3.21
CA VAL A 126 -5.66 -15.46 -2.75
C VAL A 126 -5.22 -16.65 -3.60
N ALA A 127 -5.14 -16.48 -4.91
CA ALA A 127 -4.86 -17.55 -5.87
C ALA A 127 -4.00 -17.07 -7.06
N PRO A 128 -2.75 -16.63 -6.83
CA PRO A 128 -1.90 -16.05 -7.88
C PRO A 128 -1.67 -16.99 -9.08
N PHE A 129 -1.75 -18.31 -8.87
CA PHE A 129 -1.63 -19.31 -9.94
C PHE A 129 -2.72 -19.21 -11.00
N THR A 130 -3.85 -18.56 -10.70
CA THR A 130 -4.97 -18.37 -11.64
C THR A 130 -4.77 -17.17 -12.56
N MET A 131 -3.83 -16.26 -12.27
CA MET A 131 -3.59 -15.04 -13.05
C MET A 131 -3.14 -15.32 -14.50
N ASN A 132 -2.61 -16.51 -14.76
CA ASN A 132 -2.18 -16.99 -16.08
C ASN A 132 -3.07 -18.14 -16.56
N ALA A 133 -4.35 -18.14 -16.22
CA ALA A 133 -5.27 -19.15 -16.68
C ALA A 133 -5.51 -19.05 -18.20
N ALA A 134 -5.94 -20.16 -18.82
CA ALA A 134 -6.28 -20.13 -20.23
C ALA A 134 -7.51 -19.21 -20.48
N ASP A 135 -7.52 -18.48 -21.59
CA ASP A 135 -8.53 -17.46 -21.94
C ASP A 135 -9.99 -17.92 -21.78
N TRP A 136 -10.26 -19.20 -22.09
CA TRP A 136 -11.60 -19.78 -21.95
C TRP A 136 -12.05 -19.95 -20.48
N LEU A 137 -11.13 -19.95 -19.50
CA LEU A 137 -11.41 -20.00 -18.07
C LEU A 137 -11.53 -18.60 -17.44
N GLU A 138 -11.01 -17.57 -18.09
CA GLU A 138 -10.98 -16.19 -17.55
C GLU A 138 -12.36 -15.69 -17.11
N PRO A 139 -13.46 -15.82 -17.89
CA PRO A 139 -14.76 -15.34 -17.44
C PRO A 139 -15.27 -16.03 -16.16
N THR A 140 -14.84 -17.29 -15.94
CA THR A 140 -15.20 -18.06 -14.74
C THR A 140 -14.43 -17.57 -13.52
N TRP A 141 -13.12 -17.35 -13.66
CA TRP A 141 -12.28 -16.84 -12.60
C TRP A 141 -12.65 -15.39 -12.24
N ASP A 142 -12.86 -14.54 -13.23
CA ASP A 142 -13.31 -13.17 -13.05
C ASP A 142 -14.63 -13.10 -12.28
N GLY A 143 -15.63 -13.87 -12.70
CA GLY A 143 -16.92 -13.94 -12.01
C GLY A 143 -16.79 -14.43 -10.56
N LEU A 144 -15.98 -15.47 -10.32
CA LEU A 144 -15.74 -16.02 -8.98
C LEU A 144 -15.06 -15.00 -8.07
N PHE A 145 -13.97 -14.40 -8.53
CA PHE A 145 -13.21 -13.43 -7.72
C PHE A 145 -13.95 -12.11 -7.54
N THR A 146 -14.80 -11.72 -8.47
CA THR A 146 -15.72 -10.58 -8.27
C THR A 146 -16.69 -10.85 -7.11
N GLN A 147 -17.26 -12.05 -7.00
CA GLN A 147 -18.11 -12.40 -5.87
C GLN A 147 -17.31 -12.48 -4.54
N ILE A 148 -16.13 -13.07 -4.57
CA ILE A 148 -15.23 -13.10 -3.39
C ILE A 148 -14.88 -11.66 -2.96
N ALA A 149 -14.53 -10.80 -3.90
CA ALA A 149 -14.18 -9.41 -3.62
C ALA A 149 -15.36 -8.61 -3.05
N ARG A 150 -16.58 -8.85 -3.55
CA ARG A 150 -17.81 -8.25 -3.00
C ARG A 150 -18.11 -8.72 -1.57
N LEU A 151 -17.99 -10.01 -1.31
CA LEU A 151 -18.22 -10.59 0.03
C LEU A 151 -17.16 -10.13 1.04
N ALA A 152 -15.94 -9.93 0.59
CA ALA A 152 -14.81 -9.51 1.41
C ALA A 152 -14.60 -7.97 1.43
N ASP A 153 -15.50 -7.20 0.81
CA ASP A 153 -15.43 -5.74 0.70
C ASP A 153 -14.08 -5.24 0.13
N VAL A 154 -13.55 -5.91 -0.90
CA VAL A 154 -12.23 -5.63 -1.47
C VAL A 154 -12.29 -4.47 -2.46
N MET A 155 -12.22 -3.26 -1.95
CA MET A 155 -11.92 -2.04 -2.70
C MET A 155 -10.71 -1.41 -1.99
N ILE A 156 -9.51 -1.80 -2.42
CA ILE A 156 -8.26 -1.53 -1.69
C ILE A 156 -7.25 -0.82 -2.58
N THR A 157 -6.56 0.18 -2.04
CA THR A 157 -5.41 0.83 -2.65
C THR A 157 -4.16 0.54 -1.82
N GLY A 158 -3.35 -0.42 -2.24
CA GLY A 158 -2.15 -0.86 -1.53
C GLY A 158 -1.43 -1.98 -2.26
N GLY A 159 -0.23 -2.35 -1.81
CA GLY A 159 0.58 -3.42 -2.37
C GLY A 159 0.98 -3.19 -3.82
N SER A 160 1.13 -1.93 -4.23
CA SER A 160 1.41 -1.50 -5.60
C SER A 160 0.54 -2.20 -6.65
N SER A 161 -0.71 -2.57 -6.27
CA SER A 161 -1.60 -3.40 -7.08
C SER A 161 -2.29 -2.64 -8.21
N SER A 162 -2.46 -1.32 -8.08
CA SER A 162 -3.33 -0.53 -8.97
C SER A 162 -3.00 -0.67 -10.45
N ILE A 163 -1.73 -0.48 -10.85
CA ILE A 163 -1.31 -0.58 -12.25
C ILE A 163 -1.28 -2.03 -12.70
N ARG A 164 -0.65 -2.91 -11.92
CA ARG A 164 -0.39 -4.30 -12.30
C ARG A 164 -1.62 -5.22 -12.26
N THR A 165 -2.69 -4.82 -11.57
CA THR A 165 -3.97 -5.55 -11.58
C THR A 165 -5.07 -4.70 -12.22
N THR A 166 -5.61 -3.71 -11.52
CA THR A 166 -6.75 -2.89 -12.02
C THR A 166 -6.45 -2.19 -13.34
N GLY A 167 -5.25 -1.64 -13.51
CA GLY A 167 -4.85 -1.04 -14.78
C GLY A 167 -4.86 -2.03 -15.92
N GLN A 168 -4.20 -3.18 -15.71
CA GLN A 168 -3.99 -4.19 -16.73
C GLN A 168 -5.26 -4.98 -17.07
N TYR A 169 -6.04 -5.39 -16.07
CA TYR A 169 -7.15 -6.32 -16.24
C TYR A 169 -8.54 -5.67 -16.16
N GLN A 170 -8.65 -4.38 -15.78
CA GLN A 170 -9.92 -3.66 -15.70
C GLN A 170 -9.92 -2.39 -16.56
N MET A 171 -9.00 -1.45 -16.33
CA MET A 171 -9.03 -0.15 -17.03
C MET A 171 -8.74 -0.26 -18.53
N ARG A 172 -7.76 -1.08 -18.93
CA ARG A 172 -7.48 -1.33 -20.34
C ARG A 172 -8.66 -2.03 -21.03
N ILE A 173 -9.20 -3.08 -20.40
CA ILE A 173 -10.37 -3.80 -20.91
C ILE A 173 -11.56 -2.86 -21.04
N ALA A 174 -11.82 -2.01 -20.06
CA ALA A 174 -12.91 -1.04 -20.09
C ALA A 174 -12.76 -0.03 -21.25
N GLY A 175 -11.54 0.48 -21.48
CA GLY A 175 -11.23 1.38 -22.58
C GLY A 175 -11.43 0.73 -23.95
N ALA A 176 -10.89 -0.48 -24.15
CA ALA A 176 -11.03 -1.23 -25.38
C ALA A 176 -12.49 -1.65 -25.67
N ALA A 177 -13.22 -2.08 -24.62
CA ALA A 177 -14.64 -2.39 -24.74
C ALA A 177 -15.48 -1.15 -25.11
N ALA A 178 -15.25 -0.02 -24.46
CA ALA A 178 -15.93 1.24 -24.78
C ALA A 178 -15.67 1.69 -26.22
N ARG A 179 -14.42 1.56 -26.70
CA ARG A 179 -14.09 1.81 -28.12
C ARG A 179 -14.90 0.93 -29.05
N LYS A 180 -14.99 -0.38 -28.76
CA LYS A 180 -15.77 -1.32 -29.55
C LYS A 180 -17.27 -0.98 -29.57
N MET A 181 -17.82 -0.58 -28.42
CA MET A 181 -19.22 -0.15 -28.30
C MET A 181 -19.50 1.10 -29.09
N LEU A 182 -18.63 2.12 -29.07
CA LEU A 182 -18.73 3.35 -29.86
C LEU A 182 -18.65 3.06 -31.38
N VAL A 183 -17.71 2.20 -31.79
CA VAL A 183 -17.58 1.75 -33.20
C VAL A 183 -18.82 1.00 -33.62
N GLY A 184 -19.40 0.13 -32.81
CA GLY A 184 -20.63 -0.59 -33.07
C GLY A 184 -21.82 0.37 -33.29
N ALA A 185 -21.99 1.34 -32.39
CA ALA A 185 -23.06 2.34 -32.50
C ALA A 185 -22.94 3.20 -33.77
N ALA A 186 -21.72 3.61 -34.15
CA ALA A 186 -21.48 4.36 -35.39
C ALA A 186 -21.69 3.50 -36.62
N ALA A 187 -21.29 2.21 -36.62
CA ALA A 187 -21.52 1.28 -37.72
C ALA A 187 -23.01 1.09 -38.00
N ASP A 188 -23.81 0.91 -36.94
CA ASP A 188 -25.27 0.81 -37.06
C ASP A 188 -25.89 2.09 -37.63
N ALA A 189 -25.48 3.26 -37.14
CA ALA A 189 -26.01 4.55 -37.57
C ALA A 189 -25.61 4.93 -39.00
N TRP A 190 -24.38 4.61 -39.43
CA TRP A 190 -23.86 4.94 -40.75
C TRP A 190 -24.15 3.85 -41.79
N GLY A 191 -24.63 2.67 -41.35
CA GLY A 191 -24.90 1.53 -42.22
C GLY A 191 -23.66 0.97 -42.90
N VAL A 192 -22.52 0.97 -42.19
CA VAL A 192 -21.20 0.53 -42.68
C VAL A 192 -20.62 -0.57 -41.80
N PRO A 193 -19.71 -1.40 -42.33
CA PRO A 193 -19.04 -2.41 -41.49
C PRO A 193 -18.21 -1.77 -40.35
N ALA A 194 -18.33 -2.28 -39.14
CA ALA A 194 -17.55 -1.83 -38.00
C ALA A 194 -16.02 -1.89 -38.21
N SER A 195 -15.56 -2.84 -39.05
CA SER A 195 -14.14 -2.98 -39.42
C SER A 195 -13.58 -1.85 -40.28
N GLU A 196 -14.45 -1.01 -40.89
CA GLU A 196 -14.04 0.13 -41.69
C GLU A 196 -14.02 1.45 -40.90
N ILE A 197 -14.48 1.41 -39.62
CA ILE A 197 -14.48 2.57 -38.76
C ILE A 197 -13.17 2.63 -37.94
N MET A 198 -12.50 3.75 -38.02
CA MET A 198 -11.30 4.06 -37.27
C MET A 198 -11.59 5.01 -36.11
N THR A 199 -10.85 4.87 -35.04
CA THR A 199 -10.89 5.77 -33.86
C THR A 199 -9.59 6.55 -33.70
N ARG A 200 -9.68 7.83 -33.39
CA ARG A 200 -8.52 8.68 -33.07
C ARG A 200 -8.96 9.95 -32.35
N SER A 201 -8.30 10.28 -31.26
CA SER A 201 -8.46 11.53 -30.50
C SER A 201 -9.93 11.84 -30.19
N SER A 202 -10.66 10.87 -29.59
CA SER A 202 -12.09 10.95 -29.24
C SER A 202 -13.03 11.18 -30.42
N MET A 203 -12.64 10.73 -31.61
CA MET A 203 -13.42 10.83 -32.87
C MET A 203 -13.50 9.48 -33.55
N LEU A 204 -14.61 9.25 -34.25
CA LEU A 204 -14.87 8.12 -35.13
C LEU A 204 -14.77 8.60 -36.60
N TYR A 205 -14.21 7.78 -37.46
CA TYR A 205 -14.02 8.08 -38.89
C TYR A 205 -14.36 6.87 -39.74
N HIS A 206 -15.09 7.10 -40.83
CA HIS A 206 -15.25 6.15 -41.93
C HIS A 206 -14.80 6.83 -43.24
N GLU A 207 -13.56 6.53 -43.67
CA GLU A 207 -12.92 7.23 -44.82
C GLU A 207 -13.68 7.05 -46.12
N ALA A 208 -14.22 5.84 -46.38
CA ALA A 208 -14.87 5.54 -47.63
C ALA A 208 -16.17 6.38 -47.90
N SER A 209 -16.91 6.72 -46.83
CA SER A 209 -18.11 7.58 -46.96
C SER A 209 -17.87 9.04 -46.57
N GLY A 210 -16.67 9.34 -45.97
CA GLY A 210 -16.35 10.66 -45.45
C GLY A 210 -17.06 11.02 -44.13
N HIS A 211 -17.71 10.05 -43.47
CA HIS A 211 -18.33 10.28 -42.17
C HIS A 211 -17.27 10.46 -41.07
N SER A 212 -17.52 11.42 -40.21
CA SER A 212 -16.75 11.59 -38.96
C SER A 212 -17.64 12.19 -37.86
N ALA A 213 -17.44 11.75 -36.60
CA ALA A 213 -18.23 12.26 -35.50
C ALA A 213 -17.44 12.14 -34.18
N PRO A 214 -17.68 13.03 -33.19
CA PRO A 214 -17.13 12.90 -31.85
C PRO A 214 -17.79 11.72 -31.09
N TYR A 215 -17.11 11.17 -30.10
CA TYR A 215 -17.65 10.11 -29.26
C TYR A 215 -18.95 10.50 -28.57
N ALA A 216 -19.10 11.76 -28.19
CA ALA A 216 -20.31 12.31 -27.58
C ALA A 216 -21.60 12.03 -28.37
N GLU A 217 -21.53 12.04 -29.74
CA GLU A 217 -22.67 11.78 -30.59
C GLU A 217 -23.21 10.35 -30.47
N PHE A 218 -22.33 9.41 -30.18
CA PHE A 218 -22.67 8.00 -30.10
C PHE A 218 -22.66 7.42 -28.66
N ALA A 219 -22.34 8.21 -27.64
CA ALA A 219 -22.20 7.73 -26.28
C ALA A 219 -23.47 7.02 -25.74
N GLY A 220 -24.65 7.59 -25.99
CA GLY A 220 -25.93 6.99 -25.59
C GLY A 220 -26.23 5.69 -26.36
N ALA A 221 -26.04 5.67 -27.69
CA ALA A 221 -26.21 4.44 -28.46
C ALA A 221 -25.17 3.39 -28.16
N ALA A 222 -23.95 3.80 -27.80
CA ALA A 222 -22.90 2.88 -27.37
C ALA A 222 -23.23 2.18 -26.02
N ALA A 223 -23.90 2.87 -25.12
CA ALA A 223 -24.33 2.27 -23.83
C ALA A 223 -25.33 1.11 -24.02
N GLU A 224 -26.05 1.07 -25.13
CA GLU A 224 -26.97 -0.01 -25.50
C GLU A 224 -26.28 -1.18 -26.24
N GLN A 225 -25.02 -1.00 -26.67
CA GLN A 225 -24.26 -2.04 -27.34
C GLN A 225 -23.82 -3.12 -26.32
N PRO A 226 -23.73 -4.41 -26.74
CA PRO A 226 -23.22 -5.46 -25.88
C PRO A 226 -21.76 -5.21 -25.53
N MET A 227 -21.45 -5.22 -24.22
CA MET A 227 -20.06 -5.10 -23.74
C MET A 227 -19.28 -6.37 -24.05
N ASP A 228 -18.13 -6.22 -24.69
CA ASP A 228 -17.14 -7.30 -24.82
C ASP A 228 -16.26 -7.35 -23.56
N HIS A 229 -16.27 -8.47 -22.84
CA HIS A 229 -15.49 -8.66 -21.62
C HIS A 229 -14.05 -9.15 -21.88
N SER A 230 -13.72 -9.47 -23.12
CA SER A 230 -12.38 -9.90 -23.55
C SER A 230 -12.00 -9.25 -24.88
N PRO A 231 -12.03 -7.91 -24.96
CA PRO A 231 -11.69 -7.20 -26.21
C PRO A 231 -10.20 -7.37 -26.49
N ARG A 232 -9.83 -7.27 -27.79
CA ARG A 232 -8.42 -7.19 -28.17
C ARG A 232 -7.83 -5.92 -27.56
N LEU A 233 -6.78 -6.06 -26.76
CA LEU A 233 -5.97 -4.96 -26.24
C LEU A 233 -4.89 -4.58 -27.25
N LYS A 234 -4.44 -3.33 -27.21
CA LYS A 234 -3.31 -2.85 -27.99
C LYS A 234 -2.01 -3.52 -27.53
N ASP A 235 -1.13 -3.76 -28.49
CA ASP A 235 0.26 -4.13 -28.22
C ASP A 235 1.10 -2.87 -27.92
N ALA A 236 2.27 -3.04 -27.31
CA ALA A 236 3.13 -1.91 -26.93
C ALA A 236 3.52 -1.00 -28.12
N SER A 237 3.59 -1.55 -29.34
CA SER A 237 3.85 -0.78 -30.57
C SER A 237 2.68 0.12 -31.00
N GLU A 238 1.48 -0.15 -30.50
CA GLU A 238 0.26 0.61 -30.81
C GLU A 238 -0.04 1.71 -29.76
N TYR A 239 0.70 1.73 -28.63
CA TYR A 239 0.48 2.70 -27.58
C TYR A 239 0.78 4.13 -28.02
N ARG A 240 -0.14 5.04 -27.69
CA ARG A 240 -0.03 6.47 -27.98
C ARG A 240 0.21 7.29 -26.72
N LEU A 241 -0.36 6.87 -25.60
CA LEU A 241 -0.29 7.51 -24.31
C LEU A 241 0.56 6.69 -23.32
N MET A 242 0.34 5.38 -23.21
CA MET A 242 1.13 4.49 -22.37
C MET A 242 2.61 4.51 -22.78
N GLY A 243 3.52 4.50 -21.80
CA GLY A 243 4.97 4.63 -22.02
C GLY A 243 5.45 6.06 -22.17
N LYS A 244 4.57 7.06 -22.13
CA LYS A 244 4.94 8.49 -22.22
C LYS A 244 4.75 9.20 -20.89
N SER A 245 5.62 10.16 -20.63
CA SER A 245 5.50 11.08 -19.50
C SER A 245 4.36 12.07 -19.75
N ILE A 246 3.22 11.80 -19.16
CA ILE A 246 2.03 12.65 -19.27
C ILE A 246 1.83 13.34 -17.92
N ALA A 247 1.51 14.64 -17.96
CA ALA A 247 1.26 15.43 -16.78
C ALA A 247 0.11 14.84 -15.94
N ARG A 248 0.27 14.87 -14.64
CA ARG A 248 -0.76 14.39 -13.69
C ARG A 248 -1.99 15.28 -13.73
N THR A 249 -3.17 14.66 -13.73
CA THR A 249 -4.47 15.34 -13.75
C THR A 249 -4.79 16.08 -12.45
N ASP A 250 -4.18 15.70 -11.34
CA ASP A 250 -4.42 16.25 -10.00
C ASP A 250 -3.50 17.43 -9.62
N ILE A 251 -2.42 17.68 -10.36
CA ILE A 251 -1.48 18.78 -10.06
C ILE A 251 -2.14 20.16 -10.12
N PRO A 252 -2.95 20.51 -11.14
CA PRO A 252 -3.53 21.86 -11.20
C PRO A 252 -4.31 22.26 -9.96
N SER A 253 -5.15 21.37 -9.43
CA SER A 253 -5.93 21.64 -8.20
C SER A 253 -5.05 21.76 -6.96
N LYS A 254 -3.96 21.02 -6.89
CA LYS A 254 -3.02 21.04 -5.76
C LYS A 254 -2.19 22.32 -5.70
N VAL A 255 -1.77 22.83 -6.87
CA VAL A 255 -0.91 24.03 -6.90
C VAL A 255 -1.69 25.35 -6.87
N ASN A 256 -2.98 25.35 -7.22
CA ASN A 256 -3.84 26.55 -7.13
C ASN A 256 -4.69 26.60 -5.86
N GLY A 257 -4.57 25.59 -4.96
CA GLY A 257 -5.27 25.53 -3.68
C GLY A 257 -6.73 25.11 -3.76
N THR A 258 -7.23 24.60 -4.90
CA THR A 258 -8.62 24.12 -5.03
C THR A 258 -8.78 22.64 -4.67
N ALA A 259 -7.68 21.89 -4.51
CA ALA A 259 -7.73 20.52 -4.02
C ALA A 259 -8.28 20.49 -2.59
N LYS A 260 -9.26 19.63 -2.33
CA LYS A 260 -9.82 19.43 -1.00
C LYS A 260 -9.37 18.08 -0.45
N PHE A 261 -8.69 18.11 0.67
CA PHE A 261 -8.30 16.93 1.45
C PHE A 261 -9.35 16.65 2.53
N GLY A 262 -9.27 15.49 3.17
CA GLY A 262 -10.23 15.13 4.22
C GLY A 262 -10.32 16.17 5.35
N ILE A 263 -9.19 16.75 5.72
CA ILE A 263 -9.14 17.80 6.76
C ILE A 263 -9.83 19.10 6.32
N ASP A 264 -9.84 19.42 5.01
CA ASP A 264 -10.45 20.63 4.45
C ASP A 264 -11.95 20.45 4.19
N GLU A 265 -12.45 19.19 4.20
CA GLU A 265 -13.81 18.86 3.81
C GLU A 265 -14.82 19.51 4.76
N ALA A 266 -15.68 20.35 4.21
CA ALA A 266 -16.80 20.98 4.92
C ALA A 266 -18.04 20.87 4.01
N PRO A 267 -18.84 19.79 4.16
CA PRO A 267 -20.00 19.58 3.33
C PRO A 267 -20.96 20.76 3.39
N GLU A 268 -21.44 21.20 2.23
CA GLU A 268 -22.30 22.35 2.12
C GLU A 268 -23.61 22.17 2.88
N GLY A 269 -24.05 23.19 3.62
CA GLY A 269 -25.27 23.18 4.41
C GLY A 269 -25.14 22.46 5.76
N LEU A 270 -23.95 21.97 6.15
CA LEU A 270 -23.73 21.39 7.47
C LEU A 270 -23.06 22.40 8.43
N ASP A 271 -23.68 22.60 9.58
CA ASP A 271 -23.06 23.30 10.71
C ASP A 271 -22.20 22.29 11.50
N LEU A 272 -20.92 22.22 11.17
CA LEU A 272 -20.02 21.22 11.72
C LEU A 272 -19.64 21.51 13.16
N ALA A 273 -19.78 20.52 14.03
CA ALA A 273 -19.08 20.44 15.28
C ALA A 273 -17.71 19.74 15.09
N TYR A 274 -16.72 20.12 15.89
CA TYR A 274 -15.37 19.59 15.79
C TYR A 274 -15.04 18.73 17.00
N ALA A 275 -14.44 17.57 16.77
CA ALA A 275 -14.04 16.66 17.83
C ALA A 275 -12.52 16.53 17.90
N ALA A 276 -11.95 16.76 19.09
CA ALA A 276 -10.61 16.36 19.46
C ALA A 276 -10.66 15.07 20.29
N VAL A 277 -9.67 14.19 20.13
CA VAL A 277 -9.66 12.87 20.73
C VAL A 277 -8.38 12.61 21.50
N ARG A 278 -8.49 11.89 22.62
CA ARG A 278 -7.38 11.30 23.38
C ARG A 278 -7.66 9.84 23.62
N ARG A 279 -6.86 8.98 22.99
CA ARG A 279 -6.94 7.52 23.14
C ARG A 279 -6.11 7.05 24.34
N SER A 280 -6.36 5.81 24.74
CA SER A 280 -5.58 5.18 25.80
C SER A 280 -4.07 5.10 25.45
N PRO A 281 -3.18 5.30 26.42
CA PRO A 281 -1.74 5.38 26.16
C PRO A 281 -1.13 4.04 25.71
N ALA A 282 -1.66 2.92 26.17
CA ALA A 282 -1.17 1.59 25.85
C ALA A 282 -2.30 0.70 25.32
N PRO A 283 -1.99 -0.28 24.45
CA PRO A 283 -2.98 -1.23 23.96
C PRO A 283 -3.70 -1.98 25.08
N GLY A 284 -5.01 -2.21 24.91
CA GLY A 284 -5.82 -2.96 25.88
C GLY A 284 -6.26 -2.19 27.12
N THR A 285 -5.84 -0.94 27.27
CA THR A 285 -6.26 -0.09 28.39
C THR A 285 -7.55 0.68 28.10
N SER A 286 -8.29 1.05 29.14
CA SER A 286 -9.54 1.82 29.06
C SER A 286 -9.60 2.87 30.17
N THR A 287 -10.51 3.83 30.01
CA THR A 287 -10.73 4.87 31.02
C THR A 287 -11.33 4.27 32.29
N THR A 288 -10.76 4.60 33.44
CA THR A 288 -11.32 4.24 34.77
C THR A 288 -11.98 5.42 35.44
N VAL A 289 -11.35 6.60 35.37
CA VAL A 289 -11.87 7.86 35.91
C VAL A 289 -11.70 8.98 34.90
N ILE A 290 -12.70 9.85 34.82
CA ILE A 290 -12.66 11.06 34.01
C ILE A 290 -13.20 12.24 34.82
N ASN A 291 -12.35 13.26 35.02
CA ASN A 291 -12.73 14.51 35.65
C ASN A 291 -12.85 15.63 34.60
N THR A 292 -14.05 16.17 34.44
CA THR A 292 -14.40 17.17 33.44
C THR A 292 -14.81 18.52 34.03
N ASN A 293 -14.58 18.75 35.33
CA ASN A 293 -15.10 19.93 36.03
C ASN A 293 -14.61 21.24 35.42
N GLN A 294 -13.32 21.32 35.04
CA GLN A 294 -12.76 22.50 34.40
C GLN A 294 -13.17 22.63 32.93
N THR A 295 -13.27 21.50 32.25
CA THR A 295 -13.56 21.40 30.81
C THR A 295 -14.95 21.95 30.45
N LYS A 296 -15.95 21.68 31.28
CA LYS A 296 -17.35 22.11 31.04
C LYS A 296 -17.53 23.64 31.06
N ALA A 297 -16.60 24.35 31.68
CA ALA A 297 -16.65 25.79 31.78
C ALA A 297 -15.99 26.52 30.58
N ILE A 298 -15.33 25.79 29.67
CA ILE A 298 -14.65 26.37 28.50
C ILE A 298 -15.70 26.78 27.46
N PRO A 299 -15.69 28.02 27.00
CA PRO A 299 -16.61 28.49 25.95
C PRO A 299 -16.50 27.67 24.67
N GLY A 300 -17.61 27.47 23.99
CA GLY A 300 -17.66 26.69 22.73
C GLY A 300 -17.63 25.18 22.88
N VAL A 301 -17.51 24.64 24.09
CA VAL A 301 -17.64 23.19 24.34
C VAL A 301 -19.11 22.78 24.26
N LEU A 302 -19.43 21.84 23.38
CA LEU A 302 -20.78 21.32 23.17
C LEU A 302 -21.02 20.06 23.99
N GLN A 303 -20.09 19.07 23.90
CA GLN A 303 -20.21 17.80 24.62
C GLN A 303 -18.84 17.22 24.98
N ILE A 304 -18.80 16.44 26.05
CA ILE A 304 -17.65 15.66 26.50
C ILE A 304 -18.11 14.21 26.62
N LEU A 305 -17.41 13.29 25.93
CA LEU A 305 -17.80 11.89 25.89
C LEU A 305 -16.64 11.00 26.37
N ASN A 306 -16.97 10.04 27.24
CA ASN A 306 -16.14 8.90 27.54
C ASN A 306 -16.62 7.71 26.70
N MET A 307 -15.78 7.26 25.77
CA MET A 307 -16.09 6.16 24.84
C MET A 307 -15.40 4.82 25.23
N GLY A 308 -14.84 4.77 26.45
CA GLY A 308 -14.16 3.62 27.01
C GLY A 308 -12.66 3.60 26.67
N ASN A 309 -12.30 3.35 25.43
CA ASN A 309 -10.89 3.34 24.97
C ASN A 309 -10.39 4.69 24.46
N PHE A 310 -11.23 5.71 24.47
CA PHE A 310 -10.89 7.10 24.19
C PHE A 310 -11.86 8.07 24.86
N VAL A 311 -11.37 9.29 25.07
CA VAL A 311 -12.17 10.44 25.51
C VAL A 311 -12.16 11.46 24.38
N THR A 312 -13.30 12.15 24.18
CA THR A 312 -13.42 13.17 23.15
C THR A 312 -14.17 14.39 23.64
N VAL A 313 -13.77 15.56 23.20
CA VAL A 313 -14.49 16.82 23.35
C VAL A 313 -15.01 17.24 21.99
N VAL A 314 -16.31 17.54 21.94
CA VAL A 314 -16.97 18.13 20.78
C VAL A 314 -17.24 19.59 21.07
N ALA A 315 -16.83 20.47 20.16
CA ALA A 315 -16.90 21.93 20.32
C ALA A 315 -17.19 22.64 18.98
N GLU A 316 -17.48 23.95 19.03
CA GLU A 316 -17.76 24.80 17.86
C GLU A 316 -16.55 24.93 16.91
N SER A 317 -15.35 24.67 17.38
CA SER A 317 -14.11 24.65 16.58
C SER A 317 -13.14 23.62 17.10
N TYR A 318 -12.22 23.15 16.23
CA TYR A 318 -11.16 22.23 16.64
C TYR A 318 -10.26 22.82 17.73
N TRP A 319 -9.98 24.12 17.66
CA TRP A 319 -9.20 24.81 18.70
C TRP A 319 -9.87 24.70 20.08
N HIS A 320 -11.16 25.01 20.18
CA HIS A 320 -11.90 24.87 21.43
C HIS A 320 -11.93 23.43 21.91
N ALA A 321 -12.18 22.47 21.00
CA ALA A 321 -12.18 21.04 21.34
C ALA A 321 -10.82 20.58 21.91
N GLN A 322 -9.70 20.99 21.27
CA GLN A 322 -8.35 20.60 21.69
C GLN A 322 -7.94 21.26 23.00
N GLN A 323 -8.23 22.57 23.19
CA GLN A 323 -7.95 23.26 24.43
C GLN A 323 -8.75 22.63 25.59
N ALA A 324 -10.00 22.34 25.37
CA ALA A 324 -10.86 21.71 26.36
C ALA A 324 -10.39 20.28 26.68
N LEU A 325 -10.02 19.49 25.67
CA LEU A 325 -9.49 18.12 25.87
C LEU A 325 -8.23 18.11 26.74
N ASN A 326 -7.38 19.14 26.63
CA ASN A 326 -6.15 19.26 27.44
C ASN A 326 -6.43 19.47 28.93
N THR A 327 -7.62 19.94 29.31
CA THR A 327 -8.00 20.14 30.72
C THR A 327 -8.66 18.92 31.35
N ILE A 328 -8.96 17.87 30.56
CA ILE A 328 -9.57 16.65 31.10
C ILE A 328 -8.51 15.82 31.80
N GLU A 329 -8.73 15.51 33.07
CA GLU A 329 -7.95 14.53 33.80
C GLU A 329 -8.54 13.13 33.54
N VAL A 330 -7.72 12.23 33.02
CA VAL A 330 -8.14 10.85 32.68
C VAL A 330 -7.21 9.88 33.37
N GLU A 331 -7.81 8.96 34.11
CA GLU A 331 -7.10 7.78 34.63
C GLU A 331 -7.40 6.59 33.71
N TRP A 332 -6.39 5.85 33.36
CA TRP A 332 -6.45 4.68 32.51
C TRP A 332 -6.18 3.40 33.31
N SER A 333 -6.80 2.31 32.94
CA SER A 333 -6.47 1.01 33.50
C SER A 333 -5.01 0.65 33.20
N VAL A 334 -4.43 -0.18 34.06
CA VAL A 334 -3.06 -0.68 33.85
C VAL A 334 -3.07 -1.71 32.71
N SER A 335 -2.08 -1.62 31.82
CA SER A 335 -1.87 -2.64 30.79
C SER A 335 -1.43 -3.97 31.42
N GLU A 336 -2.05 -5.07 31.01
CA GLU A 336 -1.67 -6.43 31.42
C GLU A 336 -0.47 -6.98 30.62
N SER A 337 -0.02 -6.25 29.58
CA SER A 337 1.11 -6.68 28.77
C SER A 337 2.40 -6.69 29.59
N PRO A 338 3.22 -7.77 29.53
CA PRO A 338 4.53 -7.79 30.14
C PRO A 338 5.55 -6.90 29.43
N ILE A 339 5.26 -6.45 28.21
CA ILE A 339 6.15 -5.61 27.40
C ILE A 339 5.91 -4.15 27.80
N ARG A 340 6.90 -3.58 28.48
CA ARG A 340 6.84 -2.21 29.00
C ARG A 340 7.84 -1.28 28.31
N SER A 341 8.90 -1.83 27.75
CA SER A 341 9.98 -1.10 27.07
C SER A 341 10.28 -1.70 25.69
N THR A 342 11.06 -0.98 24.90
CA THR A 342 11.60 -1.46 23.62
C THR A 342 12.47 -2.71 23.86
N GLU A 343 13.25 -2.71 24.91
CA GLU A 343 14.11 -3.83 25.30
C GLU A 343 13.30 -5.07 25.67
N ASP A 344 12.17 -4.93 26.39
CA ASP A 344 11.27 -6.05 26.68
C ASP A 344 10.71 -6.66 25.39
N GLN A 345 10.38 -5.83 24.40
CA GLN A 345 9.90 -6.32 23.10
C GLN A 345 10.97 -7.16 22.39
N PHE A 346 12.21 -6.67 22.33
CA PHE A 346 13.30 -7.42 21.70
C PHE A 346 13.73 -8.64 22.52
N ALA A 347 13.65 -8.58 23.85
CA ALA A 347 13.87 -9.74 24.69
C ALA A 347 12.82 -10.84 24.45
N ALA A 348 11.54 -10.46 24.27
CA ALA A 348 10.48 -11.39 23.91
C ALA A 348 10.71 -12.01 22.50
N PHE A 349 11.21 -11.23 21.55
CA PHE A 349 11.58 -11.73 20.22
C PHE A 349 12.76 -12.72 20.31
N ALA A 350 13.82 -12.36 21.02
CA ALA A 350 14.99 -13.21 21.20
C ALA A 350 14.61 -14.54 21.87
N ALA A 351 13.78 -14.52 22.91
CA ALA A 351 13.32 -15.73 23.60
C ALA A 351 12.54 -16.68 22.67
N VAL A 352 11.73 -16.13 21.74
CA VAL A 352 11.01 -16.95 20.74
C VAL A 352 11.98 -17.56 19.73
N LEU A 353 12.99 -16.80 19.27
CA LEU A 353 14.02 -17.33 18.36
C LEU A 353 14.92 -18.37 19.06
N ASP A 354 15.27 -18.17 20.32
CA ASP A 354 16.04 -19.13 21.13
C ASP A 354 15.25 -20.45 21.31
N ALA A 355 13.95 -20.35 21.58
CA ALA A 355 13.08 -21.51 21.69
C ALA A 355 12.87 -22.26 20.35
N ALA A 356 12.89 -21.54 19.23
CA ALA A 356 12.84 -22.14 17.90
C ALA A 356 14.12 -22.90 17.55
N GLY A 357 15.28 -22.43 18.01
CA GLY A 357 16.57 -23.06 17.75
C GLY A 357 16.83 -23.34 16.28
N ASP A 358 17.51 -24.44 16.01
CA ASP A 358 17.99 -24.78 14.67
C ASP A 358 16.91 -25.28 13.71
N GLU A 359 15.79 -25.81 14.20
CA GLU A 359 14.78 -26.48 13.39
C GLU A 359 13.34 -25.95 13.60
N GLY A 360 13.10 -25.18 14.66
CA GLY A 360 11.76 -24.70 15.00
C GLY A 360 11.31 -23.50 14.16
N GLY A 361 10.00 -23.19 14.27
CA GLY A 361 9.32 -22.18 13.49
C GLY A 361 8.52 -22.76 12.32
N GLU A 362 7.66 -21.93 11.73
CA GLU A 362 6.90 -22.27 10.51
C GLU A 362 7.82 -22.12 9.29
N GLN A 363 7.97 -23.17 8.49
CA GLN A 363 8.75 -23.11 7.24
C GLN A 363 8.06 -22.17 6.26
N ALA A 364 8.74 -21.08 5.90
CA ALA A 364 8.28 -20.15 4.87
C ALA A 364 8.75 -20.57 3.48
N ALA A 365 10.02 -21.04 3.37
CA ALA A 365 10.59 -21.59 2.16
C ALA A 365 11.78 -22.49 2.51
N GLY A 366 12.11 -23.42 1.63
CA GLY A 366 13.28 -24.30 1.79
C GLY A 366 13.66 -24.95 0.49
N LYS A 367 14.96 -25.24 0.33
CA LYS A 367 15.54 -25.85 -0.85
C LYS A 367 16.82 -26.58 -0.43
N GLY A 368 17.04 -27.79 -0.97
CA GLY A 368 18.25 -28.57 -0.68
C GLY A 368 18.34 -29.07 0.76
N ASP A 369 19.58 -29.28 1.26
CA ASP A 369 19.90 -29.70 2.63
C ASP A 369 20.77 -28.62 3.29
N PHE A 370 20.13 -27.73 4.01
CA PHE A 370 20.85 -26.66 4.75
C PHE A 370 21.81 -27.26 5.78
N ALA A 371 21.36 -28.21 6.61
CA ALA A 371 22.14 -28.72 7.74
C ALA A 371 23.43 -29.41 7.27
N GLY A 372 23.33 -30.31 6.28
CA GLY A 372 24.47 -31.01 5.70
C GLY A 372 25.46 -30.07 5.01
N ALA A 373 24.94 -29.11 4.23
CA ALA A 373 25.78 -28.12 3.55
C ALA A 373 26.47 -27.16 4.53
N HIS A 374 25.78 -26.74 5.58
CA HIS A 374 26.34 -25.86 6.62
C HIS A 374 27.43 -26.55 7.44
N ALA A 375 27.22 -27.81 7.82
CA ALA A 375 28.20 -28.62 8.59
C ALA A 375 29.52 -28.87 7.82
N THR A 376 29.48 -28.83 6.48
CA THR A 376 30.64 -29.08 5.61
C THR A 376 31.22 -27.80 5.02
N ALA A 377 30.68 -26.64 5.35
CA ALA A 377 31.15 -25.34 4.88
C ALA A 377 32.60 -25.07 5.34
N ALA A 378 33.40 -24.49 4.44
CA ALA A 378 34.78 -24.09 4.75
C ALA A 378 34.83 -22.88 5.71
N LYS A 379 33.81 -22.03 5.67
CA LYS A 379 33.64 -20.89 6.56
C LYS A 379 32.17 -20.69 6.87
N THR A 380 31.82 -20.45 8.14
CA THR A 380 30.45 -20.14 8.58
C THR A 380 30.32 -18.68 8.96
N LEU A 381 29.12 -18.17 8.87
CA LEU A 381 28.70 -16.80 9.17
C LEU A 381 27.45 -16.82 10.01
N GLU A 382 27.38 -15.93 10.98
CA GLU A 382 26.17 -15.70 11.79
C GLU A 382 25.94 -14.20 11.95
N ALA A 383 24.68 -13.78 11.84
CA ALA A 383 24.30 -12.40 12.03
C ALA A 383 22.89 -12.30 12.64
N GLU A 384 22.69 -11.29 13.48
CA GLU A 384 21.38 -10.91 14.01
C GLU A 384 21.08 -9.46 13.60
N TYR A 385 19.90 -9.22 13.01
CA TYR A 385 19.46 -7.89 12.56
C TYR A 385 18.19 -7.47 13.28
N ARG A 386 18.08 -6.16 13.56
CA ARG A 386 16.96 -5.55 14.28
C ARG A 386 16.41 -4.34 13.54
N VAL A 387 15.07 -4.24 13.51
CA VAL A 387 14.39 -3.01 13.10
C VAL A 387 13.34 -2.61 14.11
N PRO A 388 13.19 -1.30 14.43
CA PRO A 388 12.23 -0.81 15.42
C PRO A 388 10.82 -0.72 14.85
N TYR A 389 9.83 -0.41 15.71
CA TYR A 389 8.53 0.08 15.26
C TYR A 389 8.66 1.40 14.50
N LEU A 390 7.82 1.61 13.47
CA LEU A 390 7.77 2.86 12.71
C LEU A 390 6.34 3.39 12.62
N ALA A 391 6.18 4.71 12.75
CA ALA A 391 4.97 5.41 12.35
C ALA A 391 4.96 5.67 10.84
N HIS A 392 3.77 5.79 10.26
CA HIS A 392 3.58 6.17 8.86
C HIS A 392 3.80 7.67 8.63
N ALA A 393 3.45 8.47 9.63
CA ALA A 393 3.61 9.92 9.68
C ALA A 393 3.16 10.67 8.40
N PRO A 394 1.93 10.41 7.88
CA PRO A 394 1.42 11.18 6.75
C PRO A 394 1.31 12.66 7.12
N MET A 395 1.52 13.57 6.16
CA MET A 395 1.47 15.01 6.44
C MET A 395 0.08 15.46 6.88
N GLU A 396 -0.98 14.91 6.28
CA GLU A 396 -2.36 15.10 6.76
C GLU A 396 -2.61 14.17 7.96
N PRO A 397 -2.87 14.72 9.18
CA PRO A 397 -3.25 13.91 10.33
C PRO A 397 -4.55 13.16 10.07
N ILE A 398 -4.76 12.08 10.80
CA ILE A 398 -5.99 11.30 10.71
C ILE A 398 -7.20 12.18 11.01
N ASN A 399 -8.18 12.14 10.11
CA ASN A 399 -9.44 12.88 10.25
C ASN A 399 -10.60 12.13 9.58
N CYS A 400 -11.82 12.47 10.01
CA CYS A 400 -13.05 11.96 9.43
C CYS A 400 -14.22 12.86 9.81
N THR A 401 -15.06 13.24 8.83
CA THR A 401 -16.34 13.91 9.08
C THR A 401 -17.44 12.88 9.01
N ALA A 402 -18.32 12.83 10.00
CA ALA A 402 -19.43 11.91 10.08
C ALA A 402 -20.72 12.64 10.44
N TRP A 403 -21.80 12.29 9.77
CA TRP A 403 -23.13 12.81 10.04
C TRP A 403 -24.16 11.68 10.13
N TYR A 404 -24.59 11.39 11.34
CA TYR A 404 -25.64 10.42 11.64
C TYR A 404 -27.01 11.12 11.73
N ARG A 405 -28.00 10.68 10.92
CA ARG A 405 -29.35 11.21 10.94
C ARG A 405 -30.37 10.19 10.46
N ASP A 406 -31.53 10.14 11.08
CA ASP A 406 -32.69 9.40 10.59
C ASP A 406 -32.43 7.93 10.20
N GLY A 407 -31.46 7.28 10.90
CA GLY A 407 -31.07 5.90 10.63
C GLY A 407 -30.07 5.74 9.49
N THR A 408 -29.52 6.82 8.94
CA THR A 408 -28.45 6.81 7.94
C THR A 408 -27.18 7.48 8.45
N CYS A 409 -26.05 7.27 7.78
CA CYS A 409 -24.79 7.93 8.12
C CYS A 409 -23.98 8.30 6.87
N ASP A 410 -23.75 9.59 6.70
CA ASP A 410 -22.82 10.12 5.71
C ASP A 410 -21.42 10.29 6.31
N ILE A 411 -20.40 9.81 5.62
CA ILE A 411 -19.00 9.85 6.03
C ILE A 411 -18.15 10.50 4.94
N TRP A 412 -17.43 11.56 5.27
CA TRP A 412 -16.38 12.14 4.42
C TRP A 412 -15.04 11.76 5.01
N THR A 413 -14.33 10.87 4.33
CA THR A 413 -13.05 10.35 4.83
C THR A 413 -12.13 9.93 3.69
N SER A 414 -10.87 10.15 3.93
CA SER A 414 -9.79 9.70 3.07
C SER A 414 -9.32 8.33 3.56
N THR A 415 -9.62 7.26 2.82
CA THR A 415 -9.30 5.88 3.19
C THR A 415 -8.80 5.07 2.00
N GLN A 416 -7.89 4.11 2.26
CA GLN A 416 -7.43 3.14 1.26
C GLN A 416 -8.37 1.93 1.11
N VAL A 417 -9.39 1.82 1.99
CA VAL A 417 -10.28 0.64 2.09
C VAL A 417 -11.75 1.04 2.30
N PRO A 418 -12.37 1.77 1.35
CA PRO A 418 -13.68 2.39 1.58
C PRO A 418 -14.80 1.39 1.88
N LEU A 419 -14.86 0.24 1.18
CA LEU A 419 -15.88 -0.78 1.46
C LEU A 419 -15.71 -1.41 2.85
N MET A 420 -14.48 -1.68 3.27
CA MET A 420 -14.21 -2.18 4.63
C MET A 420 -14.55 -1.13 5.68
N ALA A 421 -14.20 0.15 5.44
CA ALA A 421 -14.55 1.26 6.32
C ALA A 421 -16.07 1.38 6.49
N ARG A 422 -16.84 1.27 5.38
CA ARG A 422 -18.31 1.24 5.40
C ARG A 422 -18.83 0.12 6.30
N SER A 423 -18.26 -1.06 6.18
CA SER A 423 -18.65 -2.25 6.97
C SER A 423 -18.33 -2.07 8.45
N GLU A 424 -17.17 -1.52 8.79
CA GLU A 424 -16.78 -1.25 10.18
C GLU A 424 -17.66 -0.17 10.81
N VAL A 425 -17.99 0.89 10.08
CA VAL A 425 -18.95 1.91 10.53
C VAL A 425 -20.31 1.26 10.80
N ALA A 426 -20.86 0.50 9.84
CA ALA A 426 -22.15 -0.18 9.98
C ALA A 426 -22.21 -1.01 11.26
N GLN A 427 -21.18 -1.84 11.49
CA GLN A 427 -21.07 -2.65 12.71
C GLN A 427 -20.97 -1.79 13.98
N SER A 428 -20.19 -0.71 13.95
CA SER A 428 -19.88 0.11 15.12
C SER A 428 -21.08 0.91 15.64
N ILE A 429 -22.01 1.29 14.73
CA ILE A 429 -23.18 2.10 15.05
C ILE A 429 -24.50 1.35 14.86
N GLY A 430 -24.46 0.05 14.50
CA GLY A 430 -25.64 -0.82 14.40
C GLY A 430 -26.58 -0.45 13.25
N LEU A 431 -26.03 -0.10 12.07
CA LEU A 431 -26.75 0.16 10.83
C LEU A 431 -26.49 -0.94 9.79
N SER A 432 -27.29 -0.95 8.71
CA SER A 432 -26.96 -1.69 7.49
C SER A 432 -25.84 -0.95 6.73
N LYS A 433 -25.04 -1.69 5.95
CA LYS A 433 -24.07 -1.10 5.02
C LYS A 433 -24.76 -0.16 4.00
N ASP A 434 -26.00 -0.48 3.63
CA ASP A 434 -26.77 0.29 2.63
C ASP A 434 -27.23 1.65 3.17
N ASP A 435 -27.24 1.83 4.51
CA ASP A 435 -27.58 3.09 5.17
C ASP A 435 -26.35 4.00 5.37
N ILE A 436 -25.18 3.61 4.83
CA ILE A 436 -23.91 4.35 4.97
C ILE A 436 -23.38 4.76 3.63
N THR A 437 -23.15 6.06 3.46
CA THR A 437 -22.51 6.64 2.28
C THR A 437 -21.10 7.13 2.65
N ILE A 438 -20.09 6.69 1.89
CA ILE A 438 -18.71 7.18 2.02
C ILE A 438 -18.40 8.13 0.86
N HIS A 439 -18.06 9.35 1.18
CA HIS A 439 -17.55 10.38 0.25
C HIS A 439 -16.03 10.42 0.32
N HIS A 440 -15.36 10.58 -0.82
CA HIS A 440 -13.92 10.45 -0.96
C HIS A 440 -13.23 11.79 -1.25
N PRO A 441 -12.79 12.56 -0.26
CA PRO A 441 -11.84 13.64 -0.46
C PRO A 441 -10.45 13.10 -0.82
N MET A 442 -9.55 13.96 -1.32
CA MET A 442 -8.16 13.60 -1.55
C MET A 442 -7.46 13.22 -0.23
N LEU A 443 -6.46 12.34 -0.32
CA LEU A 443 -5.63 11.95 0.82
C LEU A 443 -4.33 12.77 0.84
N GLY A 444 -4.01 13.35 1.99
CA GLY A 444 -2.74 14.02 2.26
C GLY A 444 -1.62 13.08 2.69
N GLY A 445 -1.51 11.94 2.01
CA GLY A 445 -0.60 10.85 2.32
C GLY A 445 -1.25 9.72 3.13
N ALA A 446 -0.75 8.50 2.95
CA ALA A 446 -1.24 7.34 3.70
C ALA A 446 -0.12 6.37 4.08
N PHE A 447 0.69 5.90 3.12
CA PHE A 447 1.79 4.96 3.31
C PHE A 447 1.39 3.63 3.96
N GLY A 448 0.09 3.28 3.89
CA GLY A 448 -0.51 2.13 4.55
C GLY A 448 -1.31 2.46 5.82
N ARG A 449 -1.15 3.65 6.42
CA ARG A 449 -1.87 4.05 7.64
C ARG A 449 -3.40 3.99 7.48
N ARG A 450 -3.89 4.32 6.30
CA ARG A 450 -5.32 4.39 6.00
C ARG A 450 -5.88 3.07 5.39
N LEU A 451 -5.12 1.95 5.52
CA LEU A 451 -5.62 0.58 5.32
C LEU A 451 -6.38 0.05 6.55
N THR A 452 -6.43 0.81 7.62
CA THR A 452 -7.24 0.56 8.82
C THR A 452 -8.28 1.66 8.95
N SER A 453 -9.46 1.35 9.47
CA SER A 453 -10.63 2.24 9.47
C SER A 453 -11.19 2.53 10.87
N GLU A 454 -10.43 2.24 11.93
CA GLU A 454 -10.84 2.47 13.31
C GLU A 454 -11.24 3.92 13.58
N TYR A 455 -10.55 4.88 12.98
CA TYR A 455 -10.82 6.32 13.12
C TYR A 455 -12.16 6.72 12.48
N VAL A 456 -12.55 6.04 11.41
CA VAL A 456 -13.84 6.27 10.73
C VAL A 456 -14.99 5.81 11.64
N ALA A 457 -14.85 4.61 12.20
CA ALA A 457 -15.82 4.08 13.17
C ALA A 457 -15.90 4.94 14.45
N MET A 458 -14.77 5.49 14.93
CA MET A 458 -14.74 6.42 16.05
C MET A 458 -15.57 7.68 15.76
N ALA A 459 -15.34 8.32 14.60
CA ALA A 459 -16.08 9.52 14.20
C ALA A 459 -17.60 9.26 14.09
N ALA A 460 -18.00 8.14 13.47
CA ALA A 460 -19.40 7.75 13.35
C ALA A 460 -20.07 7.51 14.71
N ARG A 461 -19.36 6.86 15.65
CA ARG A 461 -19.85 6.65 17.03
C ARG A 461 -20.05 7.98 17.76
N VAL A 462 -19.14 8.94 17.60
CA VAL A 462 -19.23 10.27 18.20
C VAL A 462 -20.40 11.05 17.59
N ALA A 463 -20.55 11.06 16.26
CA ALA A 463 -21.68 11.71 15.58
C ALA A 463 -23.02 11.13 16.04
N LYS A 464 -23.16 9.80 16.15
CA LYS A 464 -24.37 9.14 16.66
C LYS A 464 -24.64 9.50 18.11
N ALA A 465 -23.63 9.56 18.97
CA ALA A 465 -23.78 9.86 20.39
C ALA A 465 -24.14 11.33 20.66
N THR A 466 -23.71 12.25 19.80
CA THR A 466 -23.92 13.70 19.99
C THR A 466 -25.11 14.25 19.21
N GLY A 467 -25.49 13.59 18.10
CA GLY A 467 -26.50 14.09 17.17
C GLY A 467 -26.00 15.25 16.28
N TYR A 468 -24.74 15.68 16.39
CA TYR A 468 -24.12 16.68 15.53
C TYR A 468 -23.48 16.05 14.29
N PRO A 469 -23.39 16.77 13.15
CA PRO A 469 -22.39 16.46 12.15
C PRO A 469 -21.00 16.80 12.71
N VAL A 470 -20.16 15.78 12.88
CA VAL A 470 -18.87 15.91 13.59
C VAL A 470 -17.69 15.73 12.66
N LYS A 471 -16.80 16.72 12.64
CA LYS A 471 -15.44 16.55 12.09
C LYS A 471 -14.48 16.19 13.22
N MET A 472 -14.06 14.95 13.26
CA MET A 472 -13.03 14.46 14.18
C MET A 472 -11.66 14.62 13.55
N ILE A 473 -10.74 15.24 14.26
CA ILE A 473 -9.33 15.43 13.86
C ILE A 473 -8.44 14.91 14.99
N TRP A 474 -7.49 14.06 14.66
CA TRP A 474 -6.43 13.67 15.59
C TRP A 474 -5.32 14.72 15.56
N SER A 475 -4.75 15.05 16.70
CA SER A 475 -3.52 15.83 16.72
C SER A 475 -2.36 15.01 16.15
N ARG A 476 -1.23 15.65 15.80
CA ARG A 476 -0.05 14.91 15.36
C ARG A 476 0.46 13.96 16.43
N GLU A 477 0.39 14.39 17.69
CA GLU A 477 0.76 13.57 18.85
C GLU A 477 -0.12 12.33 18.95
N GLU A 478 -1.43 12.48 18.80
CA GLU A 478 -2.37 11.37 18.84
C GLU A 478 -2.12 10.40 17.68
N ASP A 479 -1.89 10.92 16.46
CA ASP A 479 -1.60 10.09 15.27
C ASP A 479 -0.23 9.39 15.38
N THR A 480 0.78 9.99 16.03
CA THR A 480 2.09 9.38 16.21
C THR A 480 2.08 8.33 17.31
N GLN A 481 1.45 8.63 18.46
CA GLN A 481 1.53 7.81 19.67
C GLN A 481 0.48 6.71 19.76
N LYS A 482 -0.63 6.84 19.02
CA LYS A 482 -1.81 5.96 19.17
C LYS A 482 -2.25 5.32 17.85
N ALA A 483 -1.37 5.35 16.84
CA ALA A 483 -1.62 4.75 15.54
C ALA A 483 -1.52 3.21 15.57
N MET A 484 -1.54 2.65 14.38
CA MET A 484 -1.04 1.32 14.07
C MET A 484 0.30 1.47 13.35
N TYR A 485 1.20 0.47 13.43
CA TYR A 485 2.61 0.67 13.14
C TYR A 485 3.17 -0.40 12.22
N ARG A 486 4.26 -0.08 11.49
CA ARG A 486 5.16 -1.11 11.00
C ARG A 486 5.75 -1.83 12.21
N PRO A 487 5.69 -3.17 12.27
CA PRO A 487 6.19 -3.90 13.43
C PRO A 487 7.70 -3.75 13.58
N ALA A 488 8.16 -3.82 14.83
CA ALA A 488 9.53 -4.19 15.13
C ALA A 488 9.76 -5.64 14.72
N ASP A 489 10.98 -5.99 14.30
CA ASP A 489 11.33 -7.35 13.90
C ASP A 489 12.77 -7.69 14.28
N LEU A 490 13.02 -8.98 14.56
CA LEU A 490 14.31 -9.56 14.86
C LEU A 490 14.53 -10.75 13.92
N SER A 491 15.69 -10.77 13.27
CA SER A 491 16.02 -11.79 12.28
C SER A 491 17.43 -12.33 12.52
N ARG A 492 17.58 -13.66 12.55
CA ARG A 492 18.88 -14.36 12.67
C ARG A 492 19.21 -15.10 11.40
N PHE A 493 20.45 -14.99 11.01
CA PHE A 493 20.99 -15.61 9.81
C PHE A 493 22.14 -16.54 10.15
N ARG A 494 22.22 -17.65 9.41
CA ARG A 494 23.40 -18.53 9.34
C ARG A 494 23.71 -18.80 7.88
N GLY A 495 24.98 -18.69 7.50
CA GLY A 495 25.43 -18.97 6.16
C GLY A 495 26.71 -19.81 6.16
N GLY A 496 26.93 -20.57 5.11
CA GLY A 496 28.14 -21.33 4.90
C GLY A 496 28.75 -21.05 3.52
N LEU A 497 30.04 -20.74 3.52
CA LEU A 497 30.82 -20.59 2.29
C LEU A 497 31.64 -21.85 2.03
N ASP A 498 31.73 -22.26 0.79
CA ASP A 498 32.65 -23.33 0.38
C ASP A 498 34.10 -22.81 0.25
N GLY A 499 35.03 -23.71 -0.12
CA GLY A 499 36.46 -23.37 -0.28
C GLY A 499 36.75 -22.34 -1.38
N SER A 500 35.80 -22.06 -2.26
CA SER A 500 35.88 -21.02 -3.30
C SER A 500 35.27 -19.68 -2.88
N GLY A 501 34.64 -19.63 -1.69
CA GLY A 501 33.92 -18.46 -1.19
C GLY A 501 32.46 -18.36 -1.64
N LYS A 502 31.93 -19.38 -2.37
CA LYS A 502 30.52 -19.40 -2.79
C LYS A 502 29.62 -19.67 -1.58
N LEU A 503 28.50 -18.94 -1.46
CA LEU A 503 27.45 -19.20 -0.44
C LEU A 503 26.69 -20.47 -0.83
N VAL A 504 26.93 -21.55 -0.06
CA VAL A 504 26.34 -22.87 -0.32
C VAL A 504 25.22 -23.26 0.62
N SER A 505 25.13 -22.58 1.78
CA SER A 505 24.02 -22.74 2.72
C SER A 505 23.57 -21.40 3.27
N TYR A 506 22.26 -21.26 3.46
CA TYR A 506 21.63 -20.03 3.94
C TYR A 506 20.42 -20.40 4.80
N ASP A 507 20.41 -19.96 6.03
CA ASP A 507 19.28 -20.09 6.96
C ASP A 507 18.90 -18.73 7.50
N ASN A 508 17.59 -18.48 7.56
CA ASN A 508 17.02 -17.29 8.15
C ASN A 508 15.82 -17.64 9.02
N VAL A 509 15.85 -17.25 10.28
CA VAL A 509 14.70 -17.33 11.19
C VAL A 509 14.39 -15.94 11.73
N PHE A 510 13.11 -15.54 11.70
CA PHE A 510 12.67 -14.19 12.04
C PHE A 510 11.32 -14.19 12.75
N THR A 511 10.93 -13.05 13.39
CA THR A 511 9.81 -12.99 14.32
C THR A 511 8.50 -12.52 13.72
N GLN A 512 8.48 -11.78 12.59
CA GLN A 512 7.27 -11.18 12.03
C GLN A 512 7.09 -11.46 10.54
N ARG A 513 5.90 -11.92 10.17
CA ARG A 513 5.49 -12.11 8.78
C ARG A 513 4.06 -11.67 8.59
N HIS A 514 3.84 -10.65 7.77
CA HIS A 514 2.53 -10.07 7.47
C HIS A 514 2.21 -10.13 5.97
N ASP A 515 3.24 -10.21 5.12
CA ASP A 515 3.12 -10.31 3.67
C ASP A 515 3.14 -11.78 3.22
N PRO A 516 2.14 -12.22 2.42
CA PRO A 516 2.17 -13.51 1.76
C PRO A 516 3.21 -13.62 0.64
N ALA A 517 3.70 -12.48 0.12
CA ALA A 517 4.49 -12.39 -1.10
C ALA A 517 5.95 -12.85 -0.94
N GLN A 518 6.29 -13.52 0.16
CA GLN A 518 7.61 -14.13 0.38
C GLN A 518 8.78 -13.12 0.38
N ALA A 519 8.54 -11.91 0.87
CA ALA A 519 9.56 -10.87 1.03
C ALA A 519 10.85 -11.35 1.74
N CYS A 520 10.71 -12.38 2.57
CA CYS A 520 11.78 -12.99 3.36
C CYS A 520 12.65 -14.00 2.59
N VAL A 521 12.35 -14.29 1.32
CA VAL A 521 13.04 -15.33 0.54
C VAL A 521 13.89 -14.69 -0.56
N PRO A 522 15.22 -14.90 -0.56
CA PRO A 522 16.11 -14.40 -1.62
C PRO A 522 16.04 -15.32 -2.87
N ALA A 523 14.85 -15.46 -3.47
CA ALA A 523 14.53 -16.48 -4.47
C ALA A 523 15.31 -16.34 -5.79
N PHE A 524 15.78 -15.14 -6.10
CA PHE A 524 16.52 -14.86 -7.34
C PHE A 524 18.04 -15.17 -7.23
N TYR A 525 18.56 -15.36 -6.01
CA TYR A 525 19.93 -15.80 -5.82
C TYR A 525 20.08 -17.32 -5.94
N ASP A 526 21.07 -17.78 -6.68
CA ASP A 526 21.37 -19.20 -6.86
C ASP A 526 22.13 -19.78 -5.65
N ILE A 527 21.40 -19.90 -4.53
CA ILE A 527 21.90 -20.51 -3.30
C ILE A 527 21.34 -21.93 -3.25
N PRO A 528 22.17 -22.99 -3.24
CA PRO A 528 21.69 -24.37 -3.41
C PRO A 528 20.93 -24.92 -2.22
N ASN A 529 21.25 -24.51 -1.00
CA ASN A 529 20.63 -25.03 0.23
C ASN A 529 20.13 -23.88 1.08
N THR A 530 18.81 -23.72 1.18
CA THR A 530 18.17 -22.63 1.92
C THR A 530 17.13 -23.13 2.90
N SER A 531 17.03 -22.48 4.04
CA SER A 531 15.99 -22.64 5.03
C SER A 531 15.53 -21.25 5.47
N VAL A 532 14.23 -20.97 5.33
CA VAL A 532 13.63 -19.69 5.74
C VAL A 532 12.43 -20.00 6.61
N ARG A 533 12.45 -19.54 7.85
CA ARG A 533 11.48 -19.90 8.88
C ARG A 533 10.96 -18.68 9.62
N VAL A 534 9.70 -18.72 10.03
CA VAL A 534 9.10 -17.71 10.89
C VAL A 534 8.80 -18.31 12.28
N ALA A 535 9.38 -17.74 13.32
CA ALA A 535 9.06 -18.04 14.71
C ALA A 535 8.23 -16.87 15.26
N LYS A 536 6.92 -16.94 15.06
CA LYS A 536 6.00 -15.83 15.28
C LYS A 536 5.98 -15.38 16.74
N ALA A 537 6.42 -14.17 17.00
CA ALA A 537 6.46 -13.56 18.32
C ALA A 537 5.32 -12.54 18.53
N PRO A 538 4.87 -12.31 19.79
CA PRO A 538 3.84 -11.32 20.06
C PRO A 538 4.34 -9.89 19.83
N LEU A 539 3.48 -9.06 19.24
CA LEU A 539 3.66 -7.62 19.14
C LEU A 539 2.89 -6.92 20.25
N HIS A 540 3.55 -5.94 20.91
CA HIS A 540 2.87 -5.09 21.88
C HIS A 540 1.99 -4.04 21.19
N LEU A 541 2.53 -3.37 20.16
CA LEU A 541 1.78 -2.39 19.39
C LEU A 541 1.01 -3.05 18.24
N PRO A 542 -0.16 -2.49 17.84
CA PRO A 542 -0.95 -3.03 16.75
C PRO A 542 -0.28 -2.82 15.40
N PHE A 543 -0.44 -3.81 14.53
CA PHE A 543 0.12 -3.83 13.18
C PHE A 543 -0.68 -3.00 12.18
N ALA A 544 0.01 -2.26 11.30
CA ALA A 544 -0.48 -1.82 10.01
C ALA A 544 0.61 -1.96 8.93
N ALA A 545 0.18 -2.25 7.69
CA ALA A 545 1.10 -2.29 6.55
C ALA A 545 1.73 -0.91 6.33
N TRP A 546 3.05 -0.86 6.39
CA TRP A 546 3.85 0.34 6.08
C TRP A 546 4.38 0.21 4.65
N ARG A 547 4.67 1.31 3.95
CA ARG A 547 5.12 1.30 2.55
C ARG A 547 6.17 0.23 2.30
N SER A 548 5.88 -0.72 1.40
CA SER A 548 6.60 -1.96 1.08
C SER A 548 6.42 -3.15 2.01
N VAL A 549 5.56 -3.03 3.03
CA VAL A 549 5.21 -4.12 3.96
C VAL A 549 6.47 -4.84 4.47
N ASP A 550 6.50 -6.16 4.46
CA ASP A 550 7.64 -6.95 4.95
C ASP A 550 8.92 -6.80 4.10
N HIS A 551 8.82 -6.38 2.82
CA HIS A 551 10.00 -6.09 2.01
C HIS A 551 10.86 -4.96 2.60
N SER A 552 10.26 -4.03 3.36
CA SER A 552 10.99 -2.91 3.98
C SER A 552 12.06 -3.35 4.97
N GLN A 553 11.80 -4.39 5.78
CA GLN A 553 12.76 -4.94 6.73
C GLN A 553 13.58 -6.10 6.16
N HIS A 554 12.93 -7.01 5.42
CA HIS A 554 13.64 -8.16 4.85
C HIS A 554 14.64 -7.75 3.78
N GLY A 555 14.39 -6.68 3.01
CA GLY A 555 15.38 -6.11 2.10
C GLY A 555 16.66 -5.72 2.84
N PHE A 556 16.52 -5.02 3.97
CA PHE A 556 17.67 -4.68 4.82
C PHE A 556 18.37 -5.92 5.38
N PHE A 557 17.65 -6.89 5.92
CA PHE A 557 18.23 -8.08 6.51
C PHE A 557 19.01 -8.92 5.50
N ILE A 558 18.35 -9.26 4.37
CA ILE A 558 18.91 -10.15 3.34
C ILE A 558 20.12 -9.52 2.67
N GLU A 559 19.98 -8.30 2.19
CA GLU A 559 21.02 -7.64 1.40
C GLU A 559 22.24 -7.22 2.22
N SER A 560 22.06 -6.95 3.52
CA SER A 560 23.16 -6.77 4.45
C SER A 560 23.88 -8.08 4.71
N PHE A 561 23.17 -9.21 4.87
CA PHE A 561 23.79 -10.52 5.06
C PHE A 561 24.54 -11.02 3.82
N ILE A 562 23.99 -10.80 2.62
CA ILE A 562 24.68 -11.11 1.36
C ILE A 562 25.96 -10.30 1.20
N ASP A 563 25.95 -9.05 1.63
CA ASP A 563 27.16 -8.21 1.67
C ASP A 563 28.19 -8.72 2.66
N GLU A 564 27.78 -9.17 3.84
CA GLU A 564 28.66 -9.81 4.81
C GLU A 564 29.30 -11.10 4.24
N ALA A 565 28.52 -11.89 3.50
CA ALA A 565 29.02 -13.09 2.84
C ALA A 565 30.07 -12.74 1.75
N ALA A 566 29.83 -11.70 0.96
CA ALA A 566 30.79 -11.21 -0.04
C ALA A 566 32.12 -10.83 0.59
N HIS A 567 32.09 -10.03 1.66
CA HIS A 567 33.29 -9.63 2.37
C HIS A 567 34.00 -10.81 3.06
N ALA A 568 33.24 -11.75 3.61
CA ALA A 568 33.80 -12.97 4.21
C ALA A 568 34.50 -13.87 3.18
N ALA A 569 34.03 -13.83 1.92
CA ALA A 569 34.67 -14.48 0.77
C ALA A 569 35.87 -13.70 0.23
N GLY A 570 36.10 -12.46 0.68
CA GLY A 570 37.12 -11.55 0.13
C GLY A 570 36.78 -11.07 -1.28
N ALA A 571 35.49 -11.08 -1.66
CA ALA A 571 35.00 -10.71 -2.97
C ALA A 571 34.42 -9.28 -3.00
N ASP A 572 34.46 -8.65 -4.17
CA ASP A 572 33.72 -7.42 -4.41
C ASP A 572 32.21 -7.67 -4.27
N PRO A 573 31.46 -6.84 -3.49
CA PRO A 573 30.05 -7.09 -3.22
C PRO A 573 29.14 -7.13 -4.47
N LEU A 574 29.45 -6.34 -5.50
CA LEU A 574 28.73 -6.37 -6.77
C LEU A 574 29.03 -7.66 -7.56
N ALA A 575 30.31 -7.98 -7.71
CA ALA A 575 30.74 -9.18 -8.42
C ALA A 575 30.20 -10.46 -7.74
N TYR A 576 30.15 -10.47 -6.42
CA TYR A 576 29.59 -11.58 -5.63
C TYR A 576 28.11 -11.81 -5.94
N ARG A 577 27.29 -10.74 -5.97
CA ARG A 577 25.88 -10.80 -6.35
C ARG A 577 25.71 -11.28 -7.80
N LEU A 578 26.48 -10.73 -8.73
CA LEU A 578 26.45 -11.12 -10.15
C LEU A 578 26.77 -12.62 -10.34
N ALA A 579 27.67 -13.18 -9.53
CA ALA A 579 28.01 -14.60 -9.59
C ALA A 579 26.82 -15.50 -9.18
N MET A 580 25.90 -15.02 -8.36
CA MET A 580 24.70 -15.75 -7.90
C MET A 580 23.45 -15.49 -8.78
N LEU A 581 23.54 -14.69 -9.84
CA LEU A 581 22.41 -14.33 -10.71
C LEU A 581 22.43 -15.08 -12.06
N GLY A 582 22.99 -16.30 -12.10
CA GLY A 582 23.09 -17.08 -13.33
C GLY A 582 21.74 -17.38 -13.98
N ASN A 583 20.71 -17.62 -13.19
CA ASN A 583 19.35 -17.94 -13.61
C ASN A 583 18.36 -16.75 -13.55
N ALA A 584 18.85 -15.55 -13.28
CA ALA A 584 18.06 -14.34 -13.09
C ALA A 584 18.53 -13.18 -14.02
N PRO A 585 18.32 -13.29 -15.34
CA PRO A 585 18.89 -12.36 -16.31
C PRO A 585 18.39 -10.91 -16.15
N ARG A 586 17.15 -10.69 -15.76
CA ARG A 586 16.60 -9.36 -15.48
C ARG A 586 17.30 -8.71 -14.28
N HIS A 587 17.48 -9.44 -13.19
CA HIS A 587 18.19 -8.96 -12.00
C HIS A 587 19.66 -8.63 -12.34
N ARG A 588 20.30 -9.49 -13.12
CA ARG A 588 21.67 -9.25 -13.62
C ARG A 588 21.73 -7.94 -14.41
N ALA A 589 20.84 -7.72 -15.37
CA ALA A 589 20.80 -6.52 -16.19
C ALA A 589 20.60 -5.24 -15.38
N VAL A 590 19.71 -5.30 -14.34
CA VAL A 590 19.47 -4.18 -13.42
C VAL A 590 20.74 -3.87 -12.61
N LEU A 591 21.39 -4.90 -12.08
CA LEU A 591 22.60 -4.75 -11.26
C LEU A 591 23.81 -4.26 -12.11
N GLU A 592 24.01 -4.78 -13.32
CA GLU A 592 25.05 -4.32 -14.22
C GLU A 592 24.84 -2.85 -14.64
N LYS A 593 23.60 -2.45 -14.89
CA LYS A 593 23.28 -1.07 -15.27
C LYS A 593 23.46 -0.09 -14.11
N VAL A 594 23.10 -0.44 -12.86
CA VAL A 594 23.33 0.45 -11.71
C VAL A 594 24.84 0.59 -11.42
N ALA A 595 25.60 -0.47 -11.61
CA ALA A 595 27.06 -0.43 -11.50
C ALA A 595 27.68 0.55 -12.49
N ALA A 596 27.28 0.47 -13.77
CA ALA A 596 27.72 1.39 -14.79
C ALA A 596 27.30 2.85 -14.52
N LEU A 597 26.05 3.05 -14.08
CA LEU A 597 25.51 4.38 -13.80
C LEU A 597 26.21 5.06 -12.62
N SER A 598 26.53 4.28 -11.58
CA SER A 598 27.17 4.78 -10.36
C SER A 598 28.71 4.89 -10.47
N GLY A 599 29.33 4.40 -11.55
CA GLY A 599 30.79 4.26 -11.64
C GLY A 599 31.30 3.32 -10.53
N TRP A 600 30.70 2.15 -10.34
CA TRP A 600 31.15 1.16 -9.34
C TRP A 600 32.60 0.74 -9.64
N GLY A 601 33.45 0.72 -8.61
CA GLY A 601 34.86 0.40 -8.74
C GLY A 601 35.77 1.61 -9.11
N GLU A 602 35.21 2.76 -9.45
CA GLU A 602 35.97 4.00 -9.59
C GLU A 602 36.46 4.51 -8.23
N PRO A 603 37.66 5.12 -8.15
CA PRO A 603 38.16 5.67 -6.90
C PRO A 603 37.23 6.75 -6.34
N THR A 604 36.97 6.69 -5.03
CA THR A 604 36.22 7.69 -4.28
C THR A 604 37.16 8.57 -3.46
N GLY A 605 36.64 9.71 -2.92
CA GLY A 605 37.36 10.55 -1.99
C GLY A 605 37.68 9.84 -0.66
N ALA A 606 38.61 10.38 0.11
CA ALA A 606 38.90 9.87 1.45
C ALA A 606 37.65 9.92 2.36
N GLY A 607 37.32 8.82 2.99
CA GLY A 607 36.10 8.70 3.82
C GLY A 607 34.80 8.51 3.04
N VAL A 608 34.86 8.50 1.70
CA VAL A 608 33.70 8.27 0.83
C VAL A 608 33.70 6.84 0.33
N ALA A 609 32.56 6.16 0.40
CA ALA A 609 32.41 4.81 -0.13
C ALA A 609 31.01 4.57 -0.71
N LYS A 610 30.91 3.52 -1.53
CA LYS A 610 29.67 3.07 -2.16
C LYS A 610 29.25 1.71 -1.59
N GLY A 611 27.92 1.51 -1.45
CA GLY A 611 27.32 0.23 -1.12
C GLY A 611 26.19 -0.09 -2.07
N VAL A 612 25.97 -1.37 -2.34
CA VAL A 612 24.98 -1.86 -3.32
C VAL A 612 23.98 -2.80 -2.67
N ALA A 613 22.74 -2.74 -3.14
CA ALA A 613 21.68 -3.70 -2.81
C ALA A 613 20.74 -3.89 -4.02
N ILE A 614 20.07 -5.05 -4.08
CA ILE A 614 19.07 -5.38 -5.10
C ILE A 614 17.89 -6.12 -4.47
N VAL A 615 16.67 -5.67 -4.72
CA VAL A 615 15.45 -6.31 -4.22
C VAL A 615 14.41 -6.40 -5.31
N GLU A 616 13.74 -7.53 -5.43
CA GLU A 616 12.50 -7.66 -6.19
C GLU A 616 11.32 -7.54 -5.22
N SER A 617 10.39 -6.63 -5.50
CA SER A 617 9.16 -6.47 -4.74
C SER A 617 8.03 -6.02 -5.65
N PHE A 618 6.83 -6.57 -5.42
CA PHE A 618 5.63 -6.23 -6.21
C PHE A 618 5.83 -6.39 -7.73
N GLY A 619 6.66 -7.34 -8.17
CA GLY A 619 6.98 -7.60 -9.58
C GLY A 619 7.95 -6.61 -10.22
N THR A 620 8.54 -5.72 -9.44
CA THR A 620 9.56 -4.76 -9.89
C THR A 620 10.89 -5.07 -9.23
N ILE A 621 11.95 -5.12 -10.03
CA ILE A 621 13.32 -5.30 -9.58
C ILE A 621 13.94 -3.91 -9.45
N VAL A 622 14.53 -3.61 -8.29
CA VAL A 622 15.25 -2.35 -8.05
C VAL A 622 16.63 -2.66 -7.48
N ALA A 623 17.68 -2.16 -8.13
CA ALA A 623 19.02 -2.10 -7.53
C ALA A 623 19.39 -0.66 -7.23
N GLU A 624 19.98 -0.46 -6.06
CA GLU A 624 20.46 0.85 -5.61
C GLU A 624 21.93 0.80 -5.23
N VAL A 625 22.65 1.86 -5.60
CA VAL A 625 23.98 2.17 -5.09
C VAL A 625 23.90 3.46 -4.31
N ALA A 626 24.24 3.42 -3.03
CA ALA A 626 24.33 4.58 -2.17
C ALA A 626 25.80 4.99 -2.00
N GLU A 627 26.09 6.30 -2.09
CA GLU A 627 27.37 6.89 -1.76
C GLU A 627 27.28 7.68 -0.46
N VAL A 628 28.14 7.34 0.50
CA VAL A 628 28.18 7.97 1.82
C VAL A 628 29.57 8.60 2.06
N ASP A 629 29.58 9.77 2.68
CA ASP A 629 30.77 10.44 3.22
C ASP A 629 30.80 10.29 4.74
N MET A 630 31.81 9.60 5.26
CA MET A 630 32.05 9.36 6.68
C MET A 630 33.20 10.21 7.23
N SER A 631 33.71 11.18 6.49
CA SER A 631 34.87 12.02 6.89
C SER A 631 34.65 12.82 8.15
N SER A 632 33.40 13.17 8.46
CA SER A 632 33.02 13.87 9.71
C SER A 632 32.78 12.94 10.90
N GLY A 633 32.87 11.62 10.72
CA GLY A 633 32.45 10.62 11.72
C GLY A 633 30.94 10.38 11.79
N GLN A 634 30.15 11.13 11.02
CA GLN A 634 28.69 10.96 10.87
C GLN A 634 28.35 10.61 9.42
N PRO A 635 27.40 9.73 9.16
CA PRO A 635 27.03 9.38 7.79
C PRO A 635 26.33 10.55 7.10
N ARG A 636 26.94 11.07 6.04
CA ARG A 636 26.33 12.04 5.12
C ARG A 636 26.13 11.37 3.78
N MET A 637 24.89 11.29 3.35
CA MET A 637 24.60 10.75 2.03
C MET A 637 24.85 11.80 0.95
N ASN A 638 25.67 11.43 -0.04
CA ASN A 638 25.94 12.28 -1.18
C ASN A 638 24.97 12.00 -2.33
N ARG A 639 24.83 10.74 -2.71
CA ARG A 639 24.08 10.35 -3.90
C ARG A 639 23.50 8.94 -3.78
N VAL A 640 22.36 8.71 -4.46
CA VAL A 640 21.78 7.39 -4.69
C VAL A 640 21.49 7.21 -6.18
N TRP A 641 22.01 6.15 -6.76
CA TRP A 641 21.65 5.70 -8.11
C TRP A 641 20.72 4.52 -7.99
N ALA A 642 19.59 4.57 -8.69
CA ALA A 642 18.61 3.49 -8.73
C ALA A 642 18.37 3.05 -10.18
N VAL A 643 18.38 1.74 -10.41
CA VAL A 643 17.95 1.16 -11.68
C VAL A 643 16.79 0.22 -11.44
N CYS A 644 15.73 0.39 -12.23
CA CYS A 644 14.47 -0.31 -12.05
C CYS A 644 14.03 -1.06 -13.30
N ASP A 645 13.51 -2.28 -13.14
CA ASP A 645 12.81 -3.04 -14.16
C ASP A 645 11.42 -3.45 -13.67
N ALA A 646 10.39 -2.75 -14.15
CA ALA A 646 8.99 -3.01 -13.87
C ALA A 646 8.27 -3.68 -15.06
N GLY A 647 8.99 -4.31 -15.97
CA GLY A 647 8.46 -4.78 -17.25
C GLY A 647 8.22 -3.62 -18.20
N TYR A 648 7.01 -3.11 -18.29
CA TYR A 648 6.68 -1.93 -19.08
C TYR A 648 6.21 -0.77 -18.19
N VAL A 649 6.88 0.38 -18.27
CA VAL A 649 6.55 1.55 -17.45
C VAL A 649 5.52 2.44 -18.15
N MET A 650 4.33 2.57 -17.57
CA MET A 650 3.19 3.29 -18.16
C MET A 650 3.40 4.80 -18.24
N ASN A 651 3.97 5.39 -17.18
CA ASN A 651 4.29 6.82 -17.11
C ASN A 651 5.67 6.98 -16.50
N PRO A 652 6.73 7.22 -17.31
CA PRO A 652 8.11 7.26 -16.83
C PRO A 652 8.38 8.31 -15.74
N ASP A 653 7.86 9.53 -15.86
CA ASP A 653 8.04 10.57 -14.83
C ASP A 653 7.34 10.22 -13.54
N GLY A 654 6.07 9.75 -13.64
CA GLY A 654 5.33 9.28 -12.47
C GLY A 654 6.05 8.13 -11.76
N PHE A 655 6.62 7.20 -12.52
CA PHE A 655 7.39 6.08 -11.98
C PHE A 655 8.65 6.54 -11.26
N LYS A 656 9.47 7.40 -11.88
CA LYS A 656 10.68 7.96 -11.26
C LYS A 656 10.37 8.68 -9.95
N ASN A 657 9.35 9.54 -9.95
CA ASN A 657 8.90 10.24 -8.74
C ASN A 657 8.50 9.29 -7.60
N GLN A 658 7.94 8.11 -7.93
CA GLN A 658 7.61 7.11 -6.91
C GLN A 658 8.85 6.40 -6.37
N ILE A 659 9.83 6.09 -7.21
CA ILE A 659 11.11 5.50 -6.77
C ILE A 659 11.88 6.50 -5.89
N GLU A 660 12.06 7.73 -6.34
CA GLU A 660 12.73 8.80 -5.57
C GLU A 660 12.06 9.03 -4.20
N GLY A 661 10.73 9.17 -4.18
CA GLY A 661 9.97 9.29 -2.94
C GLY A 661 10.04 8.04 -2.06
N GLY A 662 10.21 6.84 -2.64
CA GLY A 662 10.45 5.59 -1.93
C GLY A 662 11.81 5.58 -1.23
N ILE A 663 12.85 5.99 -1.94
CA ILE A 663 14.22 6.10 -1.42
C ILE A 663 14.28 7.09 -0.24
N VAL A 664 13.75 8.31 -0.41
CA VAL A 664 13.74 9.32 0.67
C VAL A 664 12.97 8.83 1.91
N PHE A 665 11.86 8.13 1.71
CA PHE A 665 11.06 7.57 2.80
C PHE A 665 11.81 6.47 3.55
N ALA A 666 12.51 5.58 2.82
CA ALA A 666 13.33 4.52 3.39
C ALA A 666 14.57 5.05 4.12
N LEU A 667 15.24 6.04 3.53
CA LEU A 667 16.41 6.68 4.15
C LEU A 667 16.05 7.42 5.45
N THR A 668 14.87 8.05 5.49
CA THR A 668 14.31 8.62 6.73
C THR A 668 14.20 7.54 7.81
N ALA A 669 13.61 6.40 7.46
CA ALA A 669 13.44 5.29 8.39
C ALA A 669 14.79 4.67 8.81
N ALA A 670 15.72 4.47 7.87
CA ALA A 670 17.03 3.88 8.14
C ALA A 670 17.91 4.76 9.03
N LEU A 671 17.88 6.08 8.80
CA LEU A 671 18.73 7.02 9.53
C LEU A 671 18.16 7.37 10.92
N HIS A 672 16.84 7.62 11.01
CA HIS A 672 16.25 8.28 12.17
C HIS A 672 14.99 7.59 12.72
N GLY A 673 14.29 6.78 11.90
CA GLY A 673 12.97 6.27 12.23
C GLY A 673 12.99 5.26 13.38
N GLU A 674 12.34 5.62 14.50
CA GLU A 674 12.18 4.74 15.66
C GLU A 674 11.04 5.22 16.55
N LEU A 675 10.31 4.24 17.10
CA LEU A 675 9.37 4.47 18.19
C LEU A 675 9.81 3.63 19.39
N ASP A 676 10.19 4.32 20.47
CA ASP A 676 10.52 3.71 21.75
C ASP A 676 9.27 3.45 22.58
N LEU A 677 9.25 2.33 23.27
CA LEU A 677 8.26 2.02 24.30
C LEU A 677 8.79 2.42 25.68
N VAL A 678 7.99 3.19 26.40
CA VAL A 678 8.22 3.57 27.80
C VAL A 678 6.93 3.32 28.57
N ASP A 679 6.98 2.50 29.59
CA ASP A 679 5.80 2.07 30.37
C ASP A 679 4.66 1.50 29.52
N GLY A 680 5.00 0.85 28.41
CA GLY A 680 4.07 0.27 27.46
C GLY A 680 3.40 1.27 26.51
N ALA A 681 3.80 2.54 26.53
CA ALA A 681 3.33 3.59 25.64
C ALA A 681 4.42 4.02 24.65
N VAL A 682 4.02 4.52 23.50
CA VAL A 682 4.95 5.13 22.52
C VAL A 682 5.43 6.47 23.06
N LYS A 683 6.74 6.67 23.08
CA LYS A 683 7.41 7.85 23.61
C LYS A 683 7.36 9.02 22.62
N GLN A 684 7.76 8.79 21.37
CA GLN A 684 7.82 9.83 20.34
C GLN A 684 6.42 10.35 20.03
N SER A 685 6.33 11.65 19.86
CA SER A 685 5.04 12.32 19.77
C SER A 685 4.83 13.11 18.48
N ASN A 686 5.88 13.75 17.95
CA ASN A 686 5.77 14.66 16.81
C ASN A 686 7.11 14.72 16.05
N PHE A 687 7.21 15.53 15.00
CA PHE A 687 8.40 15.65 14.15
C PHE A 687 9.64 16.28 14.86
N HIS A 688 9.51 16.74 16.09
CA HIS A 688 10.66 17.17 16.89
C HIS A 688 11.42 16.01 17.52
N ASP A 689 10.75 14.87 17.79
CA ASP A 689 11.30 13.66 18.40
C ASP A 689 11.14 12.39 17.52
N TYR A 690 10.24 12.39 16.54
CA TYR A 690 10.19 11.47 15.42
C TYR A 690 10.74 12.17 14.18
N ARG A 691 12.08 12.16 14.08
CA ARG A 691 12.81 12.96 13.08
C ARG A 691 12.61 12.42 11.66
N MET A 692 12.35 13.34 10.73
CA MET A 692 12.31 13.09 9.30
C MET A 692 13.55 13.67 8.62
N LEU A 693 13.98 13.07 7.52
CA LEU A 693 15.05 13.60 6.67
C LEU A 693 14.71 15.00 6.18
N ARG A 694 15.65 15.95 6.29
CA ARG A 694 15.47 17.34 5.87
C ARG A 694 15.98 17.55 4.45
N MET A 695 15.52 18.63 3.77
CA MET A 695 15.93 18.93 2.39
C MET A 695 17.44 19.00 2.19
N ASN A 696 18.16 19.55 3.15
CA ASN A 696 19.63 19.67 3.10
C ASN A 696 20.38 18.38 3.42
N GLU A 697 19.67 17.34 3.83
CA GLU A 697 20.19 16.01 4.13
C GLU A 697 19.84 15.00 3.02
N CYS A 698 18.89 15.38 2.15
CA CYS A 698 18.46 14.55 1.04
C CYS A 698 19.60 14.40 0.01
N PRO A 699 19.97 13.18 -0.37
CA PRO A 699 20.99 12.98 -1.42
C PRO A 699 20.46 13.38 -2.80
N ASP A 700 21.36 13.57 -3.74
CA ASP A 700 21.00 13.57 -5.15
C ASP A 700 20.56 12.14 -5.55
N ILE A 701 19.40 12.03 -6.19
CA ILE A 701 18.85 10.72 -6.60
C ILE A 701 18.75 10.67 -8.12
N GLU A 702 19.34 9.64 -8.73
CA GLU A 702 19.28 9.41 -10.16
C GLU A 702 18.60 8.07 -10.46
N VAL A 703 17.46 8.10 -11.18
CA VAL A 703 16.68 6.91 -11.51
C VAL A 703 16.74 6.59 -12.99
N ALA A 704 17.22 5.38 -13.33
CA ALA A 704 17.16 4.83 -14.66
C ALA A 704 16.19 3.65 -14.76
N ILE A 705 15.55 3.52 -15.93
CA ILE A 705 14.54 2.49 -16.19
C ILE A 705 15.08 1.50 -17.22
N ILE A 706 14.79 0.22 -17.00
CA ILE A 706 14.86 -0.85 -18.00
C ILE A 706 13.42 -1.25 -18.33
N ASN A 707 13.09 -1.28 -19.62
CA ASN A 707 11.83 -1.84 -20.10
C ASN A 707 12.11 -3.24 -20.67
N SER A 708 11.78 -4.28 -19.95
CA SER A 708 11.98 -5.67 -20.37
C SER A 708 10.92 -6.18 -21.35
N GLY A 709 9.87 -5.39 -21.63
CA GLY A 709 8.85 -5.74 -22.64
C GLY A 709 7.88 -6.81 -22.17
N ASP A 710 7.93 -8.00 -22.77
CA ASP A 710 6.93 -9.08 -22.63
C ASP A 710 6.99 -9.81 -21.26
N VAL A 711 6.96 -9.06 -20.18
CA VAL A 711 6.86 -9.58 -18.81
C VAL A 711 5.72 -8.87 -18.08
N PRO A 712 5.14 -9.49 -17.04
CA PRO A 712 4.08 -8.85 -16.27
C PRO A 712 4.52 -7.49 -15.73
N ILE A 713 3.60 -6.52 -15.76
CA ILE A 713 3.84 -5.17 -15.28
C ILE A 713 3.99 -5.20 -13.75
N GLY A 714 5.07 -4.63 -13.26
CA GLY A 714 5.35 -4.47 -11.84
C GLY A 714 4.74 -3.20 -11.23
N GLY A 715 4.76 -3.14 -9.90
CA GLY A 715 4.34 -1.96 -9.14
C GLY A 715 5.36 -0.83 -9.19
N ALA A 716 4.91 0.38 -8.85
CA ALA A 716 5.75 1.59 -8.85
C ALA A 716 5.89 2.24 -7.47
N GLY A 717 4.82 2.21 -6.66
CA GLY A 717 4.69 3.03 -5.45
C GLY A 717 5.59 2.62 -4.29
N GLU A 718 6.07 1.40 -4.26
CA GLU A 718 6.73 0.79 -3.10
C GLU A 718 8.15 0.26 -3.38
N PRO A 719 8.51 -0.21 -4.60
CA PRO A 719 9.77 -0.93 -4.83
C PRO A 719 11.08 -0.14 -4.59
N GLY A 720 11.03 1.19 -4.59
CA GLY A 720 12.18 2.03 -4.23
C GLY A 720 12.49 2.09 -2.72
N VAL A 721 11.74 1.39 -1.86
CA VAL A 721 11.97 1.39 -0.40
C VAL A 721 12.96 0.31 0.03
N PRO A 722 12.81 -0.97 -0.37
CA PRO A 722 13.55 -2.08 0.22
C PRO A 722 15.07 -2.04 0.05
N PRO A 723 15.65 -1.61 -1.10
CA PRO A 723 17.10 -1.64 -1.28
C PRO A 723 17.84 -0.46 -0.62
N ALA A 724 17.13 0.64 -0.25
CA ALA A 724 17.78 1.87 0.20
C ALA A 724 18.54 1.72 1.54
N ALA A 725 17.93 1.07 2.55
CA ALA A 725 18.58 0.86 3.84
C ALA A 725 19.85 -0.02 3.72
N PRO A 726 19.81 -1.20 3.05
CA PRO A 726 21.01 -2.02 2.92
C PRO A 726 22.07 -1.39 2.01
N ALA A 727 21.71 -0.66 0.95
CA ALA A 727 22.70 0.06 0.15
C ALA A 727 23.46 1.07 1.01
N LEU A 728 22.77 1.82 1.87
CA LEU A 728 23.41 2.77 2.79
C LEU A 728 24.27 2.06 3.84
N THR A 729 23.78 1.03 4.51
CA THR A 729 24.54 0.33 5.57
C THR A 729 25.76 -0.39 5.01
N ASN A 730 25.69 -0.92 3.79
CA ASN A 730 26.82 -1.50 3.08
C ASN A 730 27.87 -0.44 2.70
N ALA A 731 27.43 0.77 2.30
CA ALA A 731 28.33 1.90 2.05
C ALA A 731 29.07 2.35 3.33
N ILE A 732 28.35 2.43 4.46
CA ILE A 732 28.95 2.76 5.76
C ILE A 732 30.01 1.70 6.14
N PHE A 733 29.70 0.41 5.96
CA PHE A 733 30.70 -0.63 6.21
C PHE A 733 31.93 -0.50 5.31
N ALA A 734 31.73 -0.25 4.02
CA ALA A 734 32.83 -0.04 3.07
C ALA A 734 33.73 1.15 3.45
N ALA A 735 33.15 2.22 4.02
CA ALA A 735 33.90 3.39 4.47
C ALA A 735 34.62 3.20 5.82
N THR A 736 34.05 2.42 6.75
CA THR A 736 34.44 2.41 8.16
C THR A 736 34.87 1.06 8.70
N GLY A 737 34.47 -0.04 8.06
CA GLY A 737 34.58 -1.40 8.59
C GLY A 737 33.57 -1.74 9.68
N GLN A 738 32.66 -0.83 10.05
CA GLN A 738 31.63 -1.05 11.06
C GLN A 738 30.35 -1.59 10.41
N ARG A 739 29.94 -2.82 10.80
CA ARG A 739 28.65 -3.39 10.37
C ARG A 739 27.49 -2.79 11.12
N ILE A 740 26.50 -2.34 10.37
CA ILE A 740 25.23 -1.84 10.89
C ILE A 740 24.22 -2.98 10.80
N ARG A 741 23.85 -3.54 11.94
CA ARG A 741 22.87 -4.63 12.04
C ARG A 741 21.59 -4.23 12.78
N GLN A 742 21.52 -2.99 13.23
CA GLN A 742 20.37 -2.41 13.90
C GLN A 742 20.03 -1.04 13.31
N LEU A 743 18.76 -0.79 13.02
CA LEU A 743 18.25 0.54 12.68
C LEU A 743 17.59 1.19 13.91
N PRO A 744 17.57 2.52 14.02
CA PRO A 744 18.14 3.50 13.09
C PRO A 744 19.67 3.67 13.26
N ILE A 745 20.29 4.11 12.16
CA ILE A 745 21.73 4.27 12.04
C ILE A 745 22.27 5.37 12.97
N ALA A 746 21.55 6.50 13.07
CA ALA A 746 22.03 7.68 13.81
C ALA A 746 22.41 7.39 15.25
N LYS A 747 21.75 6.46 15.92
CA LYS A 747 22.09 6.05 17.33
C LYS A 747 23.47 5.39 17.45
N GLN A 748 24.02 4.87 16.37
CA GLN A 748 25.30 4.15 16.39
C GLN A 748 26.50 5.07 16.18
N PHE A 749 26.23 6.32 15.80
CA PHE A 749 27.24 7.38 15.58
C PHE A 749 27.00 8.61 16.46
N ALA A 750 26.09 8.54 17.46
CA ALA A 750 25.72 9.63 18.37
C ALA A 750 26.76 9.87 19.46
#